data_1751552ea644bfb95c6c39c6c8cd602b
#
_entry.id   1751552ea644bfb95c6c39c6c8cd602b
#
_cell.length_a   1.000
_cell.length_b   1.000
_cell.length_c   1.000
_cell.angle_alpha   90.00
_cell.angle_beta   90.00
_cell.angle_gamma   90.00
#
_symmetry.space_group_name_H-M   'P 1'
#
loop_
_entity.id
_entity.type
_entity.pdbx_description
1 polymer ?
#
loop_
_entity_poly.entity_id
_entity_poly.type
_entity_poly.pdbx_seq_one_letter_code
_entity_poly.pdbx_strand_id
1 'polypeptide(L)'
;MNSLSPDPSSRWKSNATRTIVTTVKNEGPFLLEWLCYHRLIGFNRFVIYSNDCTDGTHQMLQLLDQAGIVMHYDNSDMIAGLPDDPQRRAYARAIALPEVTESDWIAVLDGDEFFHVNTGDGTLDALFAALPDRTDAIAAQWRIFGNGGVIRFRDDLQIGQFTMASPKDVPLCNNQFAVKSLFRPLPVHRLGVHRPIFKGSFGTPVNPMLFVNGSGADITADFLRMRWSTTPAMAGYDLCHVNHYMIRASEVFLMKRWRGTANSADSDRINFDYYEKYNLNAVTETGITAWTDRVEQARAELIGLMPALGALHTEAVVQFRHQIDILSAQLLAEAPDQHARLFDPAILQAETTRRQAALTARRARLATIAAAPPPPPAAIPVRKVIPSAILLAPLLDGPPVPTMPLLSMTPWATLPDTPEPTPAEPPAPEVPPQWLIDLRRSPYRRGFYHSEEEFAALHVERERAHLFVSFDNLSQVGHDQIDREAWGYEFARKSGWSQLGIFAFRANWFRNDTLFAYLRQLRDNGLFARYQTVTFAGTSMGAYAACAFSAVAPGAQVIAFSPQSTLSPALVPWETRFPGGRAADWTGDFADAVDQTSTAGPVYLIYDPTEPADAAHADRFAGPNIVRLRTPLAGHKTALRLRQTNTLSQVVRGLATRTMDAQAFHALYRQSRLQPWYLDALGQRLQARGRTDWLRRLSDIAGRNGRPGMAKALEARAASPAPHPS
;
A
#
# COMPACT_ATOMS: atom_id res chain seq x y z
N MET A 1 -24.07 23.17 19.80
CA MET A 1 -24.60 22.12 18.89
C MET A 1 -25.22 22.84 17.70
N ASN A 2 -24.42 23.27 16.73
CA ASN A 2 -24.91 23.86 15.49
C ASN A 2 -24.76 22.79 14.41
N SER A 3 -25.89 22.29 13.93
CA SER A 3 -25.99 21.46 12.74
C SER A 3 -25.62 22.30 11.51
N LEU A 4 -24.40 22.26 11.08
CA LEU A 4 -23.97 22.79 9.79
C LEU A 4 -24.39 21.76 8.72
N SER A 5 -25.66 21.82 8.32
CA SER A 5 -26.10 21.36 7.02
C SER A 5 -25.76 22.49 6.03
N PRO A 6 -24.75 22.39 5.18
CA PRO A 6 -24.47 23.44 4.21
C PRO A 6 -25.63 23.53 3.23
N ASP A 7 -26.06 24.77 2.93
CA ASP A 7 -27.07 25.09 1.93
C ASP A 7 -26.70 24.43 0.57
N PRO A 8 -27.56 23.56 0.02
CA PRO A 8 -27.30 22.89 -1.25
C PRO A 8 -27.02 23.86 -2.41
N SER A 9 -27.57 25.08 -2.38
CA SER A 9 -27.36 26.10 -3.42
C SER A 9 -25.97 26.74 -3.38
N SER A 10 -25.21 26.61 -2.27
CA SER A 10 -23.87 27.17 -2.14
C SER A 10 -22.76 26.31 -2.76
N ARG A 11 -23.07 25.12 -3.26
CA ARG A 11 -22.10 24.11 -3.68
C ARG A 11 -21.39 24.44 -5.00
N TRP A 12 -22.02 25.22 -5.86
CA TRP A 12 -21.61 25.42 -7.25
C TRP A 12 -21.34 26.88 -7.57
N LYS A 13 -20.85 27.67 -6.61
CA LYS A 13 -20.53 29.07 -6.84
C LYS A 13 -19.38 29.20 -7.83
N SER A 14 -19.53 30.05 -8.83
CA SER A 14 -18.48 30.36 -9.81
C SER A 14 -17.18 30.92 -9.20
N ASN A 15 -17.26 31.42 -7.96
CA ASN A 15 -16.13 31.92 -7.16
C ASN A 15 -15.64 30.91 -6.09
N ALA A 16 -16.02 29.65 -6.18
CA ALA A 16 -15.55 28.60 -5.25
C ALA A 16 -14.03 28.48 -5.28
N THR A 17 -13.44 28.31 -4.10
CA THR A 17 -11.99 28.10 -3.97
C THR A 17 -11.65 26.65 -4.23
N ARG A 18 -10.81 26.39 -5.23
CA ARG A 18 -10.40 25.06 -5.69
C ARG A 18 -8.89 24.95 -5.62
N THR A 19 -8.42 24.28 -4.61
CA THR A 19 -7.00 24.23 -4.26
C THR A 19 -6.36 22.94 -4.73
N ILE A 20 -5.19 23.05 -5.37
CA ILE A 20 -4.27 21.91 -5.56
C ILE A 20 -3.14 22.01 -4.54
N VAL A 21 -2.86 20.89 -3.88
CA VAL A 21 -1.65 20.69 -3.06
C VAL A 21 -0.72 19.75 -3.82
N THR A 22 0.52 20.16 -4.05
CA THR A 22 1.51 19.35 -4.77
C THR A 22 2.90 19.46 -4.16
N THR A 23 3.74 18.46 -4.48
CA THR A 23 5.19 18.47 -4.18
C THR A 23 5.96 18.31 -5.48
N VAL A 24 7.02 19.10 -5.65
CA VAL A 24 7.85 19.06 -6.85
C VAL A 24 9.34 18.98 -6.49
N LYS A 25 10.10 18.31 -7.36
CA LYS A 25 11.56 18.28 -7.32
C LYS A 25 12.09 18.23 -8.75
N ASN A 26 12.81 19.25 -9.17
CA ASN A 26 13.38 19.33 -10.53
C ASN A 26 12.32 19.09 -11.63
N GLU A 27 11.26 19.90 -11.62
CA GLU A 27 10.18 19.90 -12.62
C GLU A 27 10.17 21.21 -13.46
N GLY A 28 11.28 21.96 -13.47
CA GLY A 28 11.37 23.27 -14.17
C GLY A 28 10.87 23.25 -15.61
N PRO A 29 11.24 22.29 -16.47
CA PRO A 29 10.74 22.20 -17.84
C PRO A 29 9.23 21.95 -17.97
N PHE A 30 8.58 21.43 -16.95
CA PHE A 30 7.18 20.97 -17.03
C PHE A 30 6.20 21.83 -16.20
N LEU A 31 6.73 22.64 -15.28
CA LEU A 31 5.97 23.38 -14.28
C LEU A 31 4.94 24.33 -14.88
N LEU A 32 5.32 25.09 -15.92
CA LEU A 32 4.45 26.12 -16.50
C LEU A 32 3.26 25.52 -17.25
N GLU A 33 3.48 24.42 -18.00
CA GLU A 33 2.39 23.70 -18.64
C GLU A 33 1.38 23.18 -17.61
N TRP A 34 1.87 22.49 -16.57
CA TRP A 34 1.03 21.93 -15.53
C TRP A 34 0.20 23.01 -14.81
N LEU A 35 0.82 24.12 -14.47
CA LEU A 35 0.16 25.26 -13.82
C LEU A 35 -0.90 25.91 -14.71
N CYS A 36 -0.54 26.23 -15.96
CA CYS A 36 -1.47 26.87 -16.91
C CYS A 36 -2.67 25.97 -17.20
N TYR A 37 -2.46 24.69 -17.44
CA TYR A 37 -3.54 23.74 -17.68
C TYR A 37 -4.54 23.70 -16.52
N HIS A 38 -4.06 23.50 -15.28
CA HIS A 38 -4.95 23.39 -14.13
C HIS A 38 -5.69 24.70 -13.81
N ARG A 39 -5.06 25.84 -14.08
CA ARG A 39 -5.76 27.15 -14.00
C ARG A 39 -6.89 27.25 -15.01
N LEU A 40 -6.64 26.86 -16.26
CA LEU A 40 -7.62 26.94 -17.34
C LEU A 40 -8.84 26.04 -17.11
N ILE A 41 -8.67 24.89 -16.50
CA ILE A 41 -9.82 24.01 -16.16
C ILE A 41 -10.56 24.45 -14.90
N GLY A 42 -10.04 25.46 -14.16
CA GLY A 42 -10.78 26.10 -13.06
C GLY A 42 -10.23 25.89 -11.65
N PHE A 43 -9.03 25.32 -11.47
CA PHE A 43 -8.32 25.46 -10.20
C PHE A 43 -7.79 26.90 -10.06
N ASN A 44 -7.98 27.49 -8.88
CA ASN A 44 -7.66 28.90 -8.65
C ASN A 44 -6.73 29.16 -7.46
N ARG A 45 -6.31 28.08 -6.76
CA ARG A 45 -5.33 28.15 -5.67
C ARG A 45 -4.36 26.99 -5.77
N PHE A 46 -3.06 27.27 -5.64
CA PHE A 46 -1.98 26.29 -5.77
C PHE A 46 -1.06 26.40 -4.56
N VAL A 47 -0.97 25.36 -3.77
CA VAL A 47 -0.04 25.22 -2.63
C VAL A 47 1.05 24.23 -3.05
N ILE A 48 2.23 24.75 -3.36
CA ILE A 48 3.32 23.98 -3.96
C ILE A 48 4.51 23.92 -3.02
N TYR A 49 4.93 22.71 -2.71
CA TYR A 49 6.12 22.43 -1.92
C TYR A 49 7.25 21.98 -2.82
N SER A 50 8.39 22.68 -2.82
CA SER A 50 9.61 22.23 -3.48
C SER A 50 10.61 21.65 -2.49
N ASN A 51 11.40 20.68 -2.91
CA ASN A 51 12.49 20.15 -2.09
C ASN A 51 13.71 19.81 -2.92
N ASP A 52 14.89 20.23 -2.48
CA ASP A 52 16.20 19.94 -3.06
C ASP A 52 16.23 20.15 -4.60
N CYS A 53 15.65 21.25 -5.08
CA CYS A 53 15.64 21.59 -6.50
C CYS A 53 16.98 22.21 -6.93
N THR A 54 17.50 21.76 -8.08
CA THR A 54 18.78 22.18 -8.65
C THR A 54 18.68 22.70 -10.08
N ASP A 55 17.46 22.72 -10.66
CA ASP A 55 17.18 23.03 -12.07
C ASP A 55 16.43 24.37 -12.26
N GLY A 56 16.42 25.23 -11.26
CA GLY A 56 15.67 26.49 -11.31
C GLY A 56 14.19 26.40 -10.92
N THR A 57 13.64 25.20 -10.68
CA THR A 57 12.24 25.02 -10.21
C THR A 57 11.90 25.88 -8.99
N HIS A 58 12.79 25.90 -8.00
CA HIS A 58 12.61 26.66 -6.77
C HIS A 58 12.49 28.17 -7.05
N GLN A 59 13.38 28.71 -7.88
CA GLN A 59 13.41 30.13 -8.25
C GLN A 59 12.17 30.53 -9.08
N MET A 60 11.74 29.65 -10.00
CA MET A 60 10.50 29.85 -10.75
C MET A 60 9.30 29.95 -9.80
N LEU A 61 9.20 29.05 -8.81
CA LEU A 61 8.14 29.06 -7.82
C LEU A 61 8.17 30.30 -6.93
N GLN A 62 9.36 30.81 -6.56
CA GLN A 62 9.49 32.04 -5.81
C GLN A 62 8.96 33.26 -6.60
N LEU A 63 9.24 33.34 -7.90
CA LEU A 63 8.68 34.40 -8.76
C LEU A 63 7.15 34.31 -8.86
N LEU A 64 6.62 33.11 -9.03
CA LEU A 64 5.18 32.86 -9.10
C LEU A 64 4.47 33.16 -7.78
N ASP A 65 5.11 32.92 -6.64
CA ASP A 65 4.62 33.25 -5.31
C ASP A 65 4.60 34.77 -5.07
N GLN A 66 5.68 35.46 -5.41
CA GLN A 66 5.76 36.91 -5.35
C GLN A 66 4.68 37.60 -6.21
N ALA A 67 4.31 36.96 -7.33
CA ALA A 67 3.24 37.43 -8.20
C ALA A 67 1.84 37.04 -7.71
N GLY A 68 1.71 36.32 -6.60
CA GLY A 68 0.44 35.81 -6.05
C GLY A 68 -0.25 34.75 -6.91
N ILE A 69 0.50 34.07 -7.79
CA ILE A 69 -0.03 33.05 -8.70
C ILE A 69 -0.09 31.68 -8.01
N VAL A 70 0.89 31.39 -7.15
CA VAL A 70 0.95 30.19 -6.32
C VAL A 70 1.28 30.58 -4.87
N MET A 71 1.16 29.64 -3.95
CA MET A 71 1.72 29.71 -2.60
C MET A 71 2.85 28.69 -2.54
N HIS A 72 4.08 29.18 -2.44
CA HIS A 72 5.26 28.34 -2.48
C HIS A 72 5.89 28.17 -1.09
N TYR A 73 6.22 26.93 -0.77
CA TYR A 73 6.89 26.57 0.48
C TYR A 73 8.12 25.72 0.19
N ASP A 74 9.27 26.14 0.70
CA ASP A 74 10.46 25.28 0.73
C ASP A 74 10.22 24.12 1.72
N ASN A 75 10.53 22.94 1.27
CA ASN A 75 10.35 21.68 2.02
C ASN A 75 11.63 20.85 2.08
N SER A 76 12.79 21.47 1.77
CA SER A 76 14.10 20.81 1.76
C SER A 76 14.53 20.43 3.17
N ASP A 77 14.29 21.29 4.15
CA ASP A 77 14.69 21.06 5.52
C ASP A 77 13.84 20.01 6.24
N MET A 78 14.52 19.22 7.06
CA MET A 78 13.88 18.30 7.99
C MET A 78 13.25 19.09 9.15
N ILE A 79 11.93 18.87 9.37
CA ILE A 79 11.18 19.53 10.43
C ILE A 79 10.87 18.54 11.53
N ALA A 80 11.31 18.84 12.76
CA ALA A 80 11.09 17.99 13.91
C ALA A 80 9.59 17.71 14.15
N GLY A 81 9.23 16.44 14.33
CA GLY A 81 7.84 16.01 14.54
C GLY A 81 7.04 15.79 13.27
N LEU A 82 7.59 16.10 12.08
CA LEU A 82 7.00 15.78 10.79
C LEU A 82 7.66 14.55 10.15
N PRO A 83 7.02 13.92 9.14
CA PRO A 83 7.59 12.79 8.42
C PRO A 83 8.94 13.12 7.76
N ASP A 84 9.87 12.18 7.76
CA ASP A 84 11.16 12.30 7.07
C ASP A 84 11.01 12.34 5.54
N ASP A 85 10.01 11.66 5.01
CA ASP A 85 9.66 11.63 3.60
C ASP A 85 9.12 13.01 3.15
N PRO A 86 9.73 13.66 2.14
CA PRO A 86 9.38 15.02 1.74
C PRO A 86 7.90 15.16 1.34
N GLN A 87 7.32 14.19 0.64
CA GLN A 87 5.94 14.25 0.20
C GLN A 87 4.97 14.21 1.39
N ARG A 88 5.18 13.28 2.35
CA ARG A 88 4.33 13.21 3.55
C ARG A 88 4.54 14.41 4.46
N ARG A 89 5.77 14.94 4.53
CA ARG A 89 6.07 16.16 5.29
C ARG A 89 5.31 17.36 4.72
N ALA A 90 5.32 17.55 3.40
CA ALA A 90 4.56 18.61 2.73
C ALA A 90 3.06 18.51 3.03
N TYR A 91 2.48 17.32 2.93
CA TYR A 91 1.05 17.12 3.19
C TYR A 91 0.68 17.33 4.66
N ALA A 92 1.56 16.99 5.59
CA ALA A 92 1.37 17.27 7.01
C ALA A 92 1.44 18.78 7.32
N ARG A 93 2.22 19.55 6.56
CA ARG A 93 2.26 21.02 6.64
C ARG A 93 1.01 21.62 5.99
N ALA A 94 0.64 21.16 4.81
CA ALA A 94 -0.48 21.69 4.03
C ALA A 94 -1.82 21.62 4.77
N ILE A 95 -2.10 20.52 5.48
CA ILE A 95 -3.37 20.36 6.22
C ILE A 95 -3.53 21.35 7.39
N ALA A 96 -2.47 22.03 7.80
CA ALA A 96 -2.50 23.05 8.82
C ALA A 96 -2.72 24.48 8.26
N LEU A 97 -2.70 24.65 6.94
CA LEU A 97 -2.88 25.94 6.29
C LEU A 97 -4.36 26.29 6.15
N PRO A 98 -4.79 27.51 6.56
CA PRO A 98 -6.15 28.00 6.31
C PRO A 98 -6.52 27.95 4.82
N GLU A 99 -5.56 28.26 3.95
CA GLU A 99 -5.72 28.24 2.49
C GLU A 99 -6.13 26.88 1.94
N VAL A 100 -5.82 25.81 2.66
CA VAL A 100 -6.23 24.43 2.33
C VAL A 100 -7.53 24.07 3.05
N THR A 101 -7.61 24.31 4.36
CA THR A 101 -8.74 23.88 5.19
C THR A 101 -10.02 24.69 4.95
N GLU A 102 -9.90 25.93 4.46
CA GLU A 102 -11.02 26.83 4.12
C GLU A 102 -11.39 26.78 2.63
N SER A 103 -10.74 25.92 1.82
CA SER A 103 -11.08 25.74 0.40
C SER A 103 -12.42 25.04 0.25
N ASP A 104 -13.17 25.37 -0.81
CA ASP A 104 -14.40 24.64 -1.15
C ASP A 104 -14.10 23.23 -1.69
N TRP A 105 -12.99 23.09 -2.45
CA TRP A 105 -12.51 21.83 -2.98
C TRP A 105 -10.98 21.72 -2.91
N ILE A 106 -10.49 20.53 -2.63
CA ILE A 106 -9.06 20.23 -2.48
C ILE A 106 -8.70 19.02 -3.35
N ALA A 107 -7.63 19.13 -4.13
CA ALA A 107 -7.00 18.03 -4.83
C ALA A 107 -5.55 17.88 -4.40
N VAL A 108 -5.05 16.63 -4.34
CA VAL A 108 -3.63 16.33 -4.17
C VAL A 108 -3.16 15.67 -5.47
N LEU A 109 -2.36 16.39 -6.25
CA LEU A 109 -1.85 15.95 -7.54
C LEU A 109 -0.32 15.99 -7.57
N ASP A 110 0.30 15.07 -8.31
CA ASP A 110 1.74 15.09 -8.58
C ASP A 110 2.03 15.95 -9.85
N GLY A 111 3.28 16.40 -10.04
CA GLY A 111 3.65 17.28 -11.17
C GLY A 111 3.60 16.61 -12.55
N ASP A 112 3.33 15.31 -12.62
CA ASP A 112 3.13 14.53 -13.84
C ASP A 112 1.68 14.03 -14.00
N GLU A 113 0.74 14.59 -13.23
CA GLU A 113 -0.68 14.27 -13.23
C GLU A 113 -1.52 15.47 -13.69
N PHE A 114 -2.44 15.22 -14.60
CA PHE A 114 -3.34 16.23 -15.16
C PHE A 114 -4.79 15.79 -14.94
N PHE A 115 -5.55 16.57 -14.15
CA PHE A 115 -6.95 16.30 -13.88
C PHE A 115 -7.77 16.63 -15.13
N HIS A 116 -8.35 15.63 -15.78
CA HIS A 116 -9.06 15.81 -17.04
C HIS A 116 -10.56 15.66 -16.86
N VAL A 117 -11.31 16.65 -17.34
CA VAL A 117 -12.77 16.69 -17.35
C VAL A 117 -13.27 16.33 -18.75
N ASN A 118 -14.14 15.32 -18.84
CA ASN A 118 -14.67 14.78 -20.09
C ASN A 118 -16.06 15.34 -20.44
N THR A 119 -16.65 16.16 -19.57
CA THR A 119 -18.02 16.67 -19.75
C THR A 119 -18.05 18.17 -19.96
N GLY A 120 -19.10 18.65 -20.67
CA GLY A 120 -19.32 20.07 -20.96
C GLY A 120 -18.16 20.70 -21.74
N ASP A 121 -17.72 21.86 -21.28
CA ASP A 121 -16.59 22.61 -21.84
C ASP A 121 -15.20 22.13 -21.29
N GLY A 122 -15.18 21.05 -20.54
CA GLY A 122 -13.95 20.50 -19.96
C GLY A 122 -13.47 21.21 -18.69
N THR A 123 -14.29 22.07 -18.08
CA THR A 123 -13.96 22.78 -16.85
C THR A 123 -14.50 22.08 -15.60
N LEU A 124 -13.97 22.45 -14.43
CA LEU A 124 -14.50 21.97 -13.15
C LEU A 124 -15.96 22.41 -12.92
N ASP A 125 -16.38 23.57 -13.46
CA ASP A 125 -17.78 23.99 -13.37
C ASP A 125 -18.70 23.02 -14.11
N ALA A 126 -18.32 22.60 -15.31
CA ALA A 126 -19.06 21.59 -16.07
C ALA A 126 -19.06 20.22 -15.35
N LEU A 127 -17.93 19.83 -14.75
CA LEU A 127 -17.87 18.60 -13.94
C LEU A 127 -18.85 18.67 -12.77
N PHE A 128 -18.79 19.73 -11.99
CA PHE A 128 -19.65 19.88 -10.83
C PHE A 128 -21.14 19.92 -11.20
N ALA A 129 -21.50 20.53 -12.31
CA ALA A 129 -22.87 20.54 -12.80
C ALA A 129 -23.39 19.15 -13.21
N ALA A 130 -22.50 18.23 -13.58
CA ALA A 130 -22.83 16.86 -13.99
C ALA A 130 -22.85 15.85 -12.83
N LEU A 131 -22.35 16.23 -11.66
CA LEU A 131 -22.26 15.33 -10.51
C LEU A 131 -23.55 15.30 -9.68
N PRO A 132 -23.83 14.22 -8.93
CA PRO A 132 -24.92 14.20 -7.95
C PRO A 132 -24.80 15.34 -6.93
N ASP A 133 -25.94 15.99 -6.58
CA ASP A 133 -25.99 17.19 -5.74
C ASP A 133 -25.26 17.09 -4.39
N ARG A 134 -25.14 15.90 -3.83
CA ARG A 134 -24.53 15.67 -2.51
C ARG A 134 -23.12 15.13 -2.56
N THR A 135 -22.45 15.22 -3.72
CA THR A 135 -21.07 14.75 -3.86
C THR A 135 -20.12 15.48 -2.90
N ASP A 136 -19.45 14.73 -2.03
CA ASP A 136 -18.45 15.21 -1.09
C ASP A 136 -17.03 14.94 -1.58
N ALA A 137 -16.82 13.89 -2.37
CA ALA A 137 -15.54 13.56 -2.94
C ALA A 137 -15.67 12.75 -4.24
N ILE A 138 -14.71 12.94 -5.11
CA ILE A 138 -14.58 12.27 -6.40
C ILE A 138 -13.28 11.47 -6.38
N ALA A 139 -13.36 10.18 -6.67
CA ALA A 139 -12.19 9.33 -6.91
C ALA A 139 -11.95 9.26 -8.43
N ALA A 140 -11.14 10.16 -8.94
CA ALA A 140 -10.76 10.22 -10.35
C ALA A 140 -9.68 9.17 -10.64
N GLN A 141 -9.99 8.17 -11.48
CA GLN A 141 -9.09 7.09 -11.83
C GLN A 141 -7.92 7.58 -12.69
N TRP A 142 -6.77 6.93 -12.55
CA TRP A 142 -5.64 7.13 -13.45
C TRP A 142 -5.92 6.62 -14.87
N ARG A 143 -5.48 7.41 -15.83
CA ARG A 143 -5.17 7.00 -17.20
C ARG A 143 -3.67 7.05 -17.33
N ILE A 144 -3.01 5.92 -17.34
CA ILE A 144 -1.55 5.86 -17.41
C ILE A 144 -1.15 6.00 -18.87
N PHE A 145 -0.34 7.03 -19.16
CA PHE A 145 0.19 7.28 -20.49
C PHE A 145 1.59 6.70 -20.64
N GLY A 146 1.81 6.03 -21.77
CA GLY A 146 3.14 5.61 -22.22
C GLY A 146 3.82 6.72 -23.00
N ASN A 147 5.03 6.40 -23.52
CA ASN A 147 5.81 7.35 -24.30
C ASN A 147 5.29 7.55 -25.74
N GLY A 148 4.38 6.72 -26.23
CA GLY A 148 3.88 6.80 -27.61
C GLY A 148 4.94 6.62 -28.71
N GLY A 149 6.11 6.05 -28.37
CA GLY A 149 7.28 5.98 -29.25
C GLY A 149 8.15 7.25 -29.24
N VAL A 150 7.82 8.26 -28.42
CA VAL A 150 8.62 9.48 -28.26
C VAL A 150 9.87 9.15 -27.45
N ILE A 151 11.02 9.27 -28.09
CA ILE A 151 12.33 8.98 -27.48
C ILE A 151 12.93 10.25 -26.88
N ARG A 152 13.00 11.32 -27.68
CA ARG A 152 13.73 12.55 -27.33
C ARG A 152 12.86 13.53 -26.57
N PHE A 153 13.44 14.13 -25.56
CA PHE A 153 12.85 15.27 -24.86
C PHE A 153 12.75 16.50 -25.78
N ARG A 154 11.58 17.10 -25.80
CA ARG A 154 11.30 18.38 -26.46
C ARG A 154 10.52 19.26 -25.49
N ASP A 155 10.75 20.57 -25.53
CA ASP A 155 9.98 21.55 -24.76
C ASP A 155 8.62 21.84 -25.42
N ASP A 156 7.92 20.77 -25.82
CA ASP A 156 6.55 20.82 -26.32
C ASP A 156 5.60 20.39 -25.19
N LEU A 157 4.34 20.79 -25.24
CA LEU A 157 3.35 20.41 -24.22
C LEU A 157 3.17 18.88 -24.15
N GLN A 158 3.26 18.34 -22.94
CA GLN A 158 3.09 16.91 -22.68
C GLN A 158 1.71 16.42 -23.10
N ILE A 159 0.66 17.25 -22.86
CA ILE A 159 -0.73 16.94 -23.22
C ILE A 159 -0.93 16.80 -24.72
N GLY A 160 -0.05 17.38 -25.54
CA GLY A 160 -0.05 17.24 -27.01
C GLY A 160 0.85 16.10 -27.50
N GLN A 161 2.00 15.84 -26.82
CA GLN A 161 2.97 14.88 -27.25
C GLN A 161 2.56 13.43 -26.94
N PHE A 162 2.01 13.17 -25.76
CA PHE A 162 1.77 11.81 -25.28
C PHE A 162 0.28 11.48 -25.37
N THR A 163 -0.10 10.74 -26.40
CA THR A 163 -1.49 10.38 -26.72
C THR A 163 -1.77 8.89 -26.63
N MET A 164 -0.78 8.08 -26.26
CA MET A 164 -0.95 6.64 -26.08
C MET A 164 -1.12 6.30 -24.59
N ALA A 165 -2.19 5.58 -24.26
CA ALA A 165 -2.58 5.34 -22.87
C ALA A 165 -2.96 3.88 -22.60
N SER A 166 -3.13 3.57 -21.30
CA SER A 166 -3.79 2.35 -20.83
C SER A 166 -5.25 2.29 -21.28
N PRO A 167 -5.85 1.11 -21.52
CA PRO A 167 -7.29 1.00 -21.79
C PRO A 167 -8.12 1.29 -20.53
N LYS A 168 -9.38 1.72 -20.70
CA LYS A 168 -10.33 1.98 -19.60
C LYS A 168 -10.96 0.70 -19.03
N ASP A 169 -11.06 -0.32 -19.86
CA ASP A 169 -11.83 -1.54 -19.65
C ASP A 169 -11.01 -2.74 -19.17
N VAL A 170 -9.72 -2.74 -19.48
CA VAL A 170 -8.84 -3.89 -19.24
C VAL A 170 -7.58 -3.45 -18.50
N PRO A 171 -7.32 -3.94 -17.27
CA PRO A 171 -6.08 -3.60 -16.57
C PRO A 171 -4.87 -4.26 -17.23
N LEU A 172 -3.81 -3.49 -17.50
CA LEU A 172 -2.52 -3.97 -18.00
C LEU A 172 -1.43 -3.95 -16.93
N CYS A 173 -1.70 -3.34 -15.77
CA CYS A 173 -0.83 -3.38 -14.60
C CYS A 173 -1.63 -3.21 -13.31
N ASN A 174 -1.08 -3.67 -12.17
CA ASN A 174 -1.77 -3.74 -10.88
C ASN A 174 -2.25 -2.39 -10.33
N ASN A 175 -1.68 -1.27 -10.77
CA ASN A 175 -2.04 0.05 -10.24
C ASN A 175 -2.77 0.91 -11.26
N GLN A 176 -3.29 0.32 -12.34
CA GLN A 176 -3.95 1.06 -13.41
C GLN A 176 -5.19 1.82 -12.91
N PHE A 177 -5.92 1.23 -11.96
CA PHE A 177 -7.12 1.83 -11.36
C PHE A 177 -6.84 2.59 -10.06
N ALA A 178 -5.61 3.04 -9.85
CA ALA A 178 -5.31 3.99 -8.79
C ALA A 178 -6.10 5.28 -9.00
N VAL A 179 -6.32 6.03 -7.93
CA VAL A 179 -7.12 7.25 -7.96
C VAL A 179 -6.36 8.44 -7.42
N LYS A 180 -6.78 9.62 -7.84
CA LYS A 180 -6.58 10.87 -7.10
C LYS A 180 -7.93 11.39 -6.70
N SER A 181 -8.01 12.01 -5.51
CA SER A 181 -9.29 12.50 -5.02
C SER A 181 -9.37 14.02 -5.14
N LEU A 182 -10.51 14.49 -5.65
CA LEU A 182 -10.96 15.88 -5.52
C LEU A 182 -12.09 15.88 -4.46
N PHE A 183 -11.93 16.58 -3.35
CA PHE A 183 -12.82 16.45 -2.20
C PHE A 183 -13.07 17.77 -1.49
N ARG A 184 -14.19 17.88 -0.80
CA ARG A 184 -14.55 19.04 0.02
C ARG A 184 -13.73 19.07 1.30
N PRO A 185 -13.60 20.23 2.01
CA PRO A 185 -12.92 20.33 3.28
C PRO A 185 -13.68 19.56 4.37
N LEU A 186 -13.55 18.25 4.33
CA LEU A 186 -14.12 17.32 5.29
C LEU A 186 -13.21 17.23 6.52
N PRO A 187 -13.64 16.66 7.66
CA PRO A 187 -12.77 16.45 8.81
C PRO A 187 -11.68 15.43 8.50
N VAL A 188 -10.72 15.88 7.72
CA VAL A 188 -9.54 15.11 7.30
C VAL A 188 -8.54 15.06 8.44
N HIS A 189 -8.04 13.86 8.74
CA HIS A 189 -6.94 13.69 9.69
C HIS A 189 -5.59 14.07 9.05
N ARG A 190 -5.39 13.68 7.79
CA ARG A 190 -4.24 14.06 6.99
C ARG A 190 -4.54 13.95 5.49
N LEU A 191 -3.84 14.74 4.69
CA LEU A 191 -3.79 14.53 3.25
C LEU A 191 -2.99 13.28 2.93
N GLY A 192 -3.48 12.48 2.02
CA GLY A 192 -2.78 11.31 1.48
C GLY A 192 -2.47 11.51 0.00
N VAL A 193 -1.52 10.75 -0.53
CA VAL A 193 -1.10 10.83 -1.94
C VAL A 193 -2.25 10.58 -2.91
N HIS A 194 -3.16 9.68 -2.55
CA HIS A 194 -4.26 9.24 -3.41
C HIS A 194 -5.64 9.67 -2.90
N ARG A 195 -5.80 9.73 -1.59
CA ARG A 195 -7.07 10.10 -0.97
C ARG A 195 -6.88 10.72 0.41
N PRO A 196 -7.82 11.57 0.87
CA PRO A 196 -7.80 12.05 2.24
C PRO A 196 -8.00 10.89 3.23
N ILE A 197 -7.42 11.03 4.42
CA ILE A 197 -7.60 10.11 5.55
C ILE A 197 -8.41 10.84 6.61
N PHE A 198 -9.58 10.30 6.94
CA PHE A 198 -10.57 10.94 7.80
C PHE A 198 -10.33 10.71 9.28
N LYS A 199 -10.87 11.61 10.12
CA LYS A 199 -10.90 11.47 11.57
C LYS A 199 -12.15 10.65 11.99
N GLY A 200 -11.94 9.66 12.85
CA GLY A 200 -13.03 8.95 13.51
C GLY A 200 -13.99 8.19 12.57
N SER A 201 -15.27 8.23 12.88
CA SER A 201 -16.36 7.49 12.23
C SER A 201 -16.98 8.21 11.03
N PHE A 202 -16.20 8.97 10.27
CA PHE A 202 -16.70 9.66 9.09
C PHE A 202 -17.14 8.67 8.01
N GLY A 203 -18.23 8.94 7.29
CA GLY A 203 -18.83 8.02 6.35
C GLY A 203 -19.74 6.96 6.97
N THR A 204 -20.15 7.15 8.22
CA THR A 204 -21.15 6.33 8.92
C THR A 204 -22.56 6.88 8.71
N PRO A 205 -23.64 6.15 9.07
CA PRO A 205 -25.00 6.66 9.02
C PRO A 205 -25.20 7.96 9.82
N VAL A 206 -24.37 8.21 10.85
CA VAL A 206 -24.39 9.43 11.67
C VAL A 206 -23.69 10.61 10.98
N ASN A 207 -22.68 10.33 10.13
CA ASN A 207 -21.95 11.31 9.33
C ASN A 207 -21.91 10.84 7.87
N PRO A 208 -23.03 10.90 7.13
CA PRO A 208 -23.10 10.43 5.77
C PRO A 208 -22.21 11.27 4.87
N MET A 209 -21.48 10.58 3.98
CA MET A 209 -20.62 11.16 2.97
C MET A 209 -20.95 10.48 1.64
N LEU A 210 -20.86 11.21 0.54
CA LEU A 210 -20.99 10.65 -0.79
C LEU A 210 -19.65 10.73 -1.53
N PHE A 211 -19.00 9.58 -1.71
CA PHE A 211 -17.90 9.38 -2.64
C PHE A 211 -18.42 8.86 -3.97
N VAL A 212 -18.02 9.50 -5.04
CA VAL A 212 -18.34 9.02 -6.40
C VAL A 212 -17.06 8.69 -7.17
N ASN A 213 -17.17 7.80 -8.17
CA ASN A 213 -16.10 7.58 -9.13
C ASN A 213 -16.11 8.66 -10.24
N GLY A 214 -15.19 8.56 -11.20
CA GLY A 214 -15.11 9.49 -12.33
C GLY A 214 -16.28 9.46 -13.31
N SER A 215 -17.29 8.60 -13.11
CA SER A 215 -18.58 8.57 -13.84
C SER A 215 -19.74 9.07 -12.98
N GLY A 216 -19.51 9.52 -11.75
CA GLY A 216 -20.56 9.98 -10.83
C GLY A 216 -21.29 8.86 -10.08
N ALA A 217 -20.90 7.60 -10.23
CA ALA A 217 -21.48 6.48 -9.50
C ALA A 217 -21.02 6.44 -8.05
N ASP A 218 -21.94 6.15 -7.13
CA ASP A 218 -21.65 6.02 -5.70
C ASP A 218 -20.74 4.81 -5.41
N ILE A 219 -19.57 5.08 -4.85
CA ILE A 219 -18.60 4.06 -4.42
C ILE A 219 -18.25 4.20 -2.93
N THR A 220 -19.07 4.90 -2.16
CA THR A 220 -18.80 5.26 -0.77
C THR A 220 -18.45 4.06 0.09
N ALA A 221 -19.30 3.02 0.05
CA ALA A 221 -19.14 1.84 0.91
C ALA A 221 -17.81 1.11 0.64
N ASP A 222 -17.42 1.01 -0.61
CA ASP A 222 -16.22 0.32 -1.04
C ASP A 222 -14.98 1.21 -0.90
N PHE A 223 -15.08 2.50 -1.29
CA PHE A 223 -13.94 3.42 -1.25
C PHE A 223 -13.45 3.66 0.18
N LEU A 224 -14.32 3.71 1.17
CA LEU A 224 -13.92 3.83 2.58
C LEU A 224 -13.16 2.60 3.09
N ARG A 225 -13.39 1.42 2.52
CA ARG A 225 -12.68 0.17 2.85
C ARG A 225 -11.40 -0.01 2.04
N MET A 226 -11.29 0.61 0.88
CA MET A 226 -10.15 0.46 -0.02
C MET A 226 -8.99 1.38 0.36
N ARG A 227 -7.77 1.00 -0.02
CA ARG A 227 -6.56 1.73 0.34
C ARG A 227 -6.38 2.97 -0.55
N TRP A 228 -6.11 2.79 -1.86
CA TRP A 228 -5.74 3.88 -2.77
C TRP A 228 -6.04 3.60 -4.26
N SER A 229 -6.66 2.47 -4.55
CA SER A 229 -7.09 2.07 -5.90
C SER A 229 -8.50 1.50 -5.85
N THR A 230 -9.21 1.58 -6.96
CA THR A 230 -10.49 0.93 -7.20
C THR A 230 -10.30 -0.42 -7.90
N THR A 231 -11.39 -1.15 -8.07
CA THR A 231 -11.44 -2.33 -8.94
C THR A 231 -11.94 -1.93 -10.33
N PRO A 232 -11.79 -2.79 -11.37
CA PRO A 232 -12.40 -2.52 -12.68
C PRO A 232 -13.90 -2.25 -12.62
N ALA A 233 -14.63 -2.94 -11.74
CA ALA A 233 -16.07 -2.76 -11.57
C ALA A 233 -16.48 -1.42 -10.94
N MET A 234 -15.56 -0.79 -10.20
CA MET A 234 -15.77 0.51 -9.54
C MET A 234 -15.18 1.66 -10.33
N ALA A 235 -14.40 1.37 -11.38
CA ALA A 235 -13.76 2.40 -12.20
C ALA A 235 -14.81 3.17 -13.00
N GLY A 236 -14.63 4.49 -13.09
CA GLY A 236 -15.49 5.38 -13.88
C GLY A 236 -14.66 6.46 -14.54
N TYR A 237 -14.95 6.76 -15.81
CA TYR A 237 -14.17 7.68 -16.64
C TYR A 237 -15.02 8.68 -17.42
N ASP A 238 -16.35 8.65 -17.26
CA ASP A 238 -17.25 9.36 -18.17
C ASP A 238 -17.24 10.87 -17.94
N LEU A 239 -17.15 11.31 -16.66
CA LEU A 239 -17.14 12.74 -16.31
C LEU A 239 -15.72 13.28 -16.12
N CYS A 240 -14.83 12.49 -15.50
CA CYS A 240 -13.45 12.89 -15.26
C CYS A 240 -12.50 11.72 -15.01
N HIS A 241 -11.22 11.99 -15.15
CA HIS A 241 -10.13 11.09 -14.78
C HIS A 241 -8.82 11.88 -14.60
N VAL A 242 -7.73 11.22 -14.22
CA VAL A 242 -6.41 11.84 -14.12
C VAL A 242 -5.49 11.22 -15.16
N ASN A 243 -5.02 12.02 -16.11
CA ASN A 243 -3.94 11.62 -17.01
C ASN A 243 -2.63 11.61 -16.25
N HIS A 244 -1.98 10.45 -16.19
CA HIS A 244 -0.72 10.29 -15.47
C HIS A 244 0.41 9.96 -16.45
N TYR A 245 1.27 10.92 -16.68
CA TYR A 245 2.41 10.84 -17.60
C TYR A 245 3.65 10.27 -16.88
N MET A 246 3.54 9.03 -16.41
CA MET A 246 4.56 8.39 -15.57
C MET A 246 5.91 8.24 -16.27
N ILE A 247 5.89 8.07 -17.59
CA ILE A 247 7.08 7.78 -18.41
C ILE A 247 7.52 9.03 -19.18
N ARG A 248 6.58 9.72 -19.85
CA ARG A 248 6.90 10.81 -20.81
C ARG A 248 7.82 10.27 -21.93
N ALA A 249 8.73 11.07 -22.50
CA ALA A 249 9.76 10.57 -23.42
C ALA A 249 10.74 9.62 -22.73
N SER A 250 11.38 8.72 -23.50
CA SER A 250 12.38 7.80 -22.94
C SER A 250 13.53 8.54 -22.25
N GLU A 251 13.97 9.67 -22.80
CA GLU A 251 14.97 10.54 -22.19
C GLU A 251 14.49 11.13 -20.84
N VAL A 252 13.23 11.53 -20.77
CA VAL A 252 12.64 12.04 -19.51
C VAL A 252 12.55 10.93 -18.45
N PHE A 253 12.25 9.70 -18.86
CA PHE A 253 12.29 8.56 -17.95
C PHE A 253 13.71 8.32 -17.39
N LEU A 254 14.74 8.46 -18.20
CA LEU A 254 16.13 8.35 -17.76
C LEU A 254 16.46 9.38 -16.66
N MET A 255 16.02 10.63 -16.86
CA MET A 255 16.13 11.68 -15.84
C MET A 255 15.36 11.35 -14.56
N LYS A 256 14.13 10.84 -14.70
CA LYS A 256 13.30 10.43 -13.55
C LYS A 256 13.97 9.30 -12.75
N ARG A 257 14.59 8.34 -13.42
CA ARG A 257 15.38 7.28 -12.79
C ARG A 257 16.58 7.82 -12.02
N TRP A 258 17.33 8.73 -12.62
CA TRP A 258 18.49 9.37 -11.98
C TRP A 258 18.13 10.21 -10.76
N ARG A 259 17.06 11.01 -10.86
CA ARG A 259 16.56 11.87 -9.80
C ARG A 259 15.99 11.09 -8.59
N GLY A 260 15.45 9.89 -8.82
CA GLY A 260 14.71 9.11 -7.83
C GLY A 260 13.32 9.66 -7.55
N THR A 261 12.71 9.22 -6.44
CA THR A 261 11.35 9.63 -6.03
C THR A 261 11.37 10.42 -4.73
N ALA A 262 10.44 11.37 -4.57
CA ALA A 262 10.25 12.15 -3.35
C ALA A 262 9.66 11.33 -2.18
N ASN A 263 9.09 10.14 -2.44
CA ASN A 263 8.34 9.38 -1.44
C ASN A 263 8.97 8.05 -1.03
N SER A 264 10.20 7.77 -1.47
CA SER A 264 10.90 6.52 -1.12
C SER A 264 12.41 6.75 -1.06
N ALA A 265 13.04 6.27 0.01
CA ALA A 265 14.49 6.18 0.12
C ALA A 265 15.08 5.03 -0.72
N ASP A 266 14.24 4.22 -1.39
CA ASP A 266 14.68 3.17 -2.30
C ASP A 266 15.07 3.80 -3.65
N SER A 267 16.37 3.99 -3.82
CA SER A 267 16.96 4.58 -5.03
C SER A 267 16.74 3.75 -6.30
N ASP A 268 16.37 2.47 -6.16
CA ASP A 268 16.18 1.54 -7.29
C ASP A 268 14.70 1.32 -7.66
N ARG A 269 13.78 2.07 -7.06
CA ARG A 269 12.34 1.94 -7.36
C ARG A 269 11.98 2.33 -8.81
N ILE A 270 12.66 3.33 -9.38
CA ILE A 270 12.50 3.76 -10.77
C ILE A 270 13.54 3.04 -11.64
N ASN A 271 13.29 1.77 -11.91
CA ASN A 271 14.14 0.90 -12.71
C ASN A 271 13.48 0.56 -14.06
N PHE A 272 14.09 -0.34 -14.83
CA PHE A 272 13.55 -0.78 -16.13
C PHE A 272 12.24 -1.56 -15.99
N ASP A 273 12.03 -2.29 -14.89
CA ASP A 273 10.75 -2.96 -14.64
C ASP A 273 9.62 -1.93 -14.45
N TYR A 274 9.92 -0.78 -13.82
CA TYR A 274 9.00 0.34 -13.73
C TYR A 274 8.67 0.91 -15.12
N TYR A 275 9.69 1.11 -15.99
CA TYR A 275 9.46 1.55 -17.37
C TYR A 275 8.56 0.59 -18.12
N GLU A 276 8.90 -0.70 -18.14
CA GLU A 276 8.11 -1.72 -18.80
C GLU A 276 6.68 -1.79 -18.28
N LYS A 277 6.52 -1.68 -16.95
CA LYS A 277 5.21 -1.76 -16.30
C LYS A 277 4.28 -0.61 -16.69
N TYR A 278 4.80 0.60 -16.80
CA TYR A 278 4.00 1.81 -16.95
C TYR A 278 4.08 2.47 -18.34
N ASN A 279 4.92 1.98 -19.25
CA ASN A 279 4.93 2.45 -20.63
C ASN A 279 3.76 1.85 -21.43
N LEU A 280 2.53 2.25 -21.11
CA LEU A 280 1.29 1.63 -21.58
C LEU A 280 0.77 2.28 -22.88
N ASN A 281 1.40 1.92 -24.01
CA ASN A 281 1.04 2.39 -25.36
C ASN A 281 -0.06 1.51 -25.98
N ALA A 282 -1.21 1.33 -25.34
CA ALA A 282 -2.21 0.34 -25.75
C ALA A 282 -3.35 0.92 -26.59
N VAL A 283 -3.82 2.12 -26.26
CA VAL A 283 -4.92 2.80 -26.96
C VAL A 283 -4.61 4.29 -27.13
N THR A 284 -5.16 4.90 -28.17
CA THR A 284 -5.07 6.36 -28.36
C THR A 284 -6.05 7.07 -27.43
N GLU A 285 -5.59 8.14 -26.78
CA GLU A 285 -6.38 9.00 -25.91
C GLU A 285 -5.98 10.47 -26.19
N THR A 286 -6.88 11.22 -26.80
CA THR A 286 -6.63 12.59 -27.27
C THR A 286 -7.56 13.63 -26.63
N GLY A 287 -8.43 13.27 -25.68
CA GLY A 287 -9.40 14.20 -25.10
C GLY A 287 -8.77 15.49 -24.56
N ILE A 288 -7.63 15.37 -23.90
CA ILE A 288 -6.93 16.52 -23.32
C ILE A 288 -6.25 17.42 -24.37
N THR A 289 -5.98 16.93 -25.60
CA THR A 289 -5.28 17.69 -26.62
C THR A 289 -6.08 18.94 -27.10
N ALA A 290 -7.40 18.95 -26.86
CA ALA A 290 -8.22 20.14 -27.11
C ALA A 290 -7.79 21.39 -26.30
N TRP A 291 -6.95 21.20 -25.29
CA TRP A 291 -6.43 22.27 -24.45
C TRP A 291 -5.07 22.81 -24.92
N THR A 292 -4.39 22.16 -25.87
CA THR A 292 -3.01 22.52 -26.25
C THR A 292 -2.86 23.98 -26.63
N ASP A 293 -3.67 24.49 -27.54
CA ASP A 293 -3.58 25.91 -28.01
C ASP A 293 -3.80 26.89 -26.86
N ARG A 294 -4.78 26.61 -26.00
CA ARG A 294 -5.10 27.46 -24.84
C ARG A 294 -3.99 27.45 -23.79
N VAL A 295 -3.39 26.29 -23.54
CA VAL A 295 -2.26 26.15 -22.61
C VAL A 295 -1.03 26.84 -23.16
N GLU A 296 -0.74 26.68 -24.45
CA GLU A 296 0.38 27.35 -25.12
C GLU A 296 0.24 28.86 -25.03
N GLN A 297 -0.97 29.39 -25.34
CA GLN A 297 -1.28 30.81 -25.20
C GLN A 297 -1.09 31.28 -23.76
N ALA A 298 -1.66 30.58 -22.77
CA ALA A 298 -1.54 30.98 -21.38
C ALA A 298 -0.09 30.92 -20.86
N ARG A 299 0.71 29.95 -21.33
CA ARG A 299 2.15 29.85 -21.03
C ARG A 299 2.90 31.04 -21.62
N ALA A 300 2.63 31.38 -22.88
CA ALA A 300 3.25 32.54 -23.56
C ALA A 300 2.88 33.86 -22.88
N GLU A 301 1.61 34.05 -22.51
CA GLU A 301 1.14 35.23 -21.78
C GLU A 301 1.84 35.35 -20.41
N LEU A 302 1.92 34.28 -19.67
CA LEU A 302 2.59 34.23 -18.35
C LEU A 302 4.08 34.58 -18.45
N ILE A 303 4.79 34.04 -19.45
CA ILE A 303 6.20 34.35 -19.74
C ILE A 303 6.33 35.82 -20.21
N GLY A 304 5.42 36.32 -21.02
CA GLY A 304 5.41 37.73 -21.47
C GLY A 304 5.23 38.72 -20.32
N LEU A 305 4.38 38.38 -19.33
CA LEU A 305 4.18 39.18 -18.13
C LEU A 305 5.39 39.09 -17.15
N MET A 306 6.12 38.00 -17.18
CA MET A 306 7.21 37.69 -16.27
C MET A 306 8.47 37.21 -17.03
N PRO A 307 9.21 38.10 -17.72
CA PRO A 307 10.36 37.70 -18.55
C PRO A 307 11.45 36.89 -17.79
N ALA A 308 11.65 37.19 -16.49
CA ALA A 308 12.57 36.47 -15.65
C ALA A 308 12.14 34.97 -15.45
N LEU A 309 10.84 34.71 -15.39
CA LEU A 309 10.29 33.36 -15.34
C LEU A 309 10.57 32.60 -16.64
N GLY A 310 10.43 33.28 -17.80
CA GLY A 310 10.75 32.73 -19.12
C GLY A 310 12.24 32.40 -19.24
N ALA A 311 13.14 33.25 -18.71
CA ALA A 311 14.56 32.98 -18.68
C ALA A 311 14.92 31.75 -17.84
N LEU A 312 14.36 31.62 -16.62
CA LEU A 312 14.54 30.46 -15.77
C LEU A 312 14.00 29.17 -16.40
N HIS A 313 12.84 29.23 -17.06
CA HIS A 313 12.30 28.09 -17.81
C HIS A 313 13.24 27.64 -18.91
N THR A 314 13.75 28.58 -19.73
CA THR A 314 14.70 28.28 -20.79
C THR A 314 15.99 27.65 -20.25
N GLU A 315 16.50 28.19 -19.13
CA GLU A 315 17.68 27.62 -18.47
C GLU A 315 17.42 26.22 -17.96
N ALA A 316 16.28 25.97 -17.32
CA ALA A 316 15.86 24.65 -16.86
C ALA A 316 15.80 23.62 -18.02
N VAL A 317 15.26 24.02 -19.19
CA VAL A 317 15.22 23.19 -20.39
C VAL A 317 16.64 22.86 -20.90
N VAL A 318 17.54 23.84 -20.93
CA VAL A 318 18.93 23.66 -21.37
C VAL A 318 19.68 22.73 -20.41
N GLN A 319 19.57 22.95 -19.11
CA GLN A 319 20.21 22.10 -18.09
C GLN A 319 19.66 20.67 -18.14
N PHE A 320 18.36 20.51 -18.35
CA PHE A 320 17.72 19.21 -18.47
C PHE A 320 18.24 18.42 -19.67
N ARG A 321 18.36 19.05 -20.85
CA ARG A 321 18.98 18.44 -22.05
C ARG A 321 20.42 18.02 -21.82
N HIS A 322 21.22 18.91 -21.25
CA HIS A 322 22.61 18.62 -20.96
C HIS A 322 22.78 17.39 -20.02
N GLN A 323 21.93 17.31 -18.98
CA GLN A 323 21.97 16.17 -18.07
C GLN A 323 21.51 14.88 -18.74
N ILE A 324 20.54 14.92 -19.66
CA ILE A 324 20.12 13.78 -20.48
C ILE A 324 21.30 13.24 -21.29
N ASP A 325 22.05 14.14 -21.96
CA ASP A 325 23.20 13.73 -22.79
C ASP A 325 24.25 12.99 -21.96
N ILE A 326 24.56 13.48 -20.76
CA ILE A 326 25.48 12.82 -19.82
C ILE A 326 24.98 11.44 -19.43
N LEU A 327 23.73 11.35 -18.98
CA LEU A 327 23.15 10.09 -18.50
C LEU A 327 22.96 9.06 -19.61
N SER A 328 22.62 9.50 -20.82
CA SER A 328 22.48 8.63 -21.99
C SER A 328 23.83 8.04 -22.39
N ALA A 329 24.89 8.87 -22.41
CA ALA A 329 26.26 8.40 -22.70
C ALA A 329 26.77 7.41 -21.63
N GLN A 330 26.49 7.67 -20.35
CA GLN A 330 26.82 6.74 -19.26
C GLN A 330 26.06 5.42 -19.41
N LEU A 331 24.76 5.45 -19.64
CA LEU A 331 23.96 4.24 -19.82
C LEU A 331 24.41 3.42 -21.01
N LEU A 332 24.80 4.07 -22.13
CA LEU A 332 25.33 3.39 -23.30
C LEU A 332 26.65 2.67 -23.00
N ALA A 333 27.52 3.30 -22.22
CA ALA A 333 28.81 2.72 -21.84
C ALA A 333 28.68 1.56 -20.85
N GLU A 334 27.79 1.70 -19.83
CA GLU A 334 27.67 0.75 -18.72
C GLU A 334 26.69 -0.40 -19.01
N ALA A 335 25.61 -0.13 -19.76
CA ALA A 335 24.53 -1.09 -20.03
C ALA A 335 23.92 -0.89 -21.43
N PRO A 336 24.63 -1.21 -22.52
CA PRO A 336 24.17 -0.96 -23.89
C PRO A 336 22.84 -1.61 -24.23
N ASP A 337 22.53 -2.79 -23.67
CA ASP A 337 21.24 -3.46 -23.86
C ASP A 337 20.09 -2.66 -23.23
N GLN A 338 20.33 -2.05 -22.08
CA GLN A 338 19.33 -1.21 -21.42
C GLN A 338 19.15 0.12 -22.18
N HIS A 339 20.25 0.67 -22.70
CA HIS A 339 20.20 1.84 -23.57
C HIS A 339 19.35 1.55 -24.82
N ALA A 340 19.59 0.43 -25.50
CA ALA A 340 18.83 0.04 -26.69
C ALA A 340 17.31 -0.10 -26.37
N ARG A 341 16.94 -0.67 -25.21
CA ARG A 341 15.53 -0.79 -24.78
C ARG A 341 14.82 0.56 -24.62
N LEU A 342 15.54 1.63 -24.29
CA LEU A 342 14.96 2.98 -24.17
C LEU A 342 15.00 3.77 -25.47
N PHE A 343 16.02 3.56 -26.30
CA PHE A 343 16.36 4.49 -27.38
C PHE A 343 16.32 3.89 -28.79
N ASP A 344 16.17 2.57 -28.93
CA ASP A 344 16.01 1.93 -30.25
C ASP A 344 14.54 1.98 -30.69
N PRO A 345 14.21 2.73 -31.77
CA PRO A 345 12.85 2.84 -32.27
C PRO A 345 12.23 1.49 -32.65
N ALA A 346 13.03 0.56 -33.18
CA ALA A 346 12.54 -0.76 -33.59
C ALA A 346 12.12 -1.60 -32.40
N ILE A 347 12.88 -1.56 -31.30
CA ILE A 347 12.54 -2.26 -30.05
C ILE A 347 11.26 -1.67 -29.45
N LEU A 348 11.14 -0.33 -29.37
CA LEU A 348 9.96 0.35 -28.84
C LEU A 348 8.70 0.07 -29.67
N GLN A 349 8.83 0.07 -31.00
CA GLN A 349 7.72 -0.25 -31.90
C GLN A 349 7.28 -1.71 -31.76
N ALA A 350 8.24 -2.65 -31.69
CA ALA A 350 7.95 -4.06 -31.48
C ALA A 350 7.21 -4.31 -30.15
N GLU A 351 7.62 -3.62 -29.10
CA GLU A 351 6.96 -3.71 -27.80
C GLU A 351 5.54 -3.14 -27.82
N THR A 352 5.33 -1.99 -28.44
CA THR A 352 3.99 -1.39 -28.61
C THR A 352 3.08 -2.32 -29.37
N THR A 353 3.54 -2.89 -30.48
CA THR A 353 2.78 -3.86 -31.28
C THR A 353 2.40 -5.11 -30.48
N ARG A 354 3.35 -5.65 -29.70
CA ARG A 354 3.11 -6.80 -28.81
C ARG A 354 2.04 -6.50 -27.75
N ARG A 355 2.07 -5.32 -27.15
CA ARG A 355 1.08 -4.91 -26.13
C ARG A 355 -0.32 -4.73 -26.73
N GLN A 356 -0.42 -4.13 -27.89
CA GLN A 356 -1.69 -3.97 -28.61
C GLN A 356 -2.29 -5.33 -29.02
N ALA A 357 -1.44 -6.25 -29.50
CA ALA A 357 -1.87 -7.61 -29.79
C ALA A 357 -2.36 -8.37 -28.57
N ALA A 358 -1.65 -8.24 -27.44
CA ALA A 358 -2.04 -8.82 -26.15
C ALA A 358 -3.39 -8.27 -25.65
N LEU A 359 -3.62 -6.96 -25.78
CA LEU A 359 -4.89 -6.34 -25.44
C LEU A 359 -6.05 -6.87 -26.29
N THR A 360 -5.83 -6.97 -27.62
CA THR A 360 -6.82 -7.50 -28.55
C THR A 360 -7.19 -8.95 -28.22
N ALA A 361 -6.19 -9.80 -28.01
CA ALA A 361 -6.39 -11.20 -27.62
C ALA A 361 -7.16 -11.32 -26.29
N ARG A 362 -6.87 -10.45 -25.37
CA ARG A 362 -7.54 -10.43 -24.06
C ARG A 362 -8.98 -9.97 -24.14
N ARG A 363 -9.28 -8.90 -24.87
CA ARG A 363 -10.67 -8.48 -25.15
C ARG A 363 -11.49 -9.57 -25.81
N ALA A 364 -10.90 -10.28 -26.79
CA ALA A 364 -11.53 -11.43 -27.42
C ALA A 364 -11.84 -12.55 -26.42
N ARG A 365 -10.90 -12.86 -25.52
CA ARG A 365 -11.11 -13.86 -24.46
C ARG A 365 -12.22 -13.45 -23.48
N LEU A 366 -12.26 -12.21 -23.04
CA LEU A 366 -13.29 -11.70 -22.14
C LEU A 366 -14.67 -11.74 -22.82
N ALA A 367 -14.76 -11.37 -24.09
CA ALA A 367 -15.99 -11.48 -24.88
C ALA A 367 -16.47 -12.94 -25.00
N THR A 368 -15.54 -13.88 -25.18
CA THR A 368 -15.89 -15.33 -25.23
C THR A 368 -16.41 -15.82 -23.87
N ILE A 369 -15.80 -15.37 -22.77
CA ILE A 369 -16.27 -15.71 -21.41
C ILE A 369 -17.66 -15.12 -21.15
N ALA A 370 -17.88 -13.86 -21.51
CA ALA A 370 -19.19 -13.20 -21.36
C ALA A 370 -20.30 -13.81 -22.24
N ALA A 371 -19.96 -14.40 -23.39
CA ALA A 371 -20.88 -15.06 -24.28
C ALA A 371 -21.08 -16.54 -23.95
N ALA A 372 -20.31 -17.12 -23.06
CA ALA A 372 -20.48 -18.50 -22.64
C ALA A 372 -21.79 -18.64 -21.82
N PRO A 373 -22.61 -19.69 -22.09
CA PRO A 373 -23.76 -19.95 -21.25
C PRO A 373 -23.30 -20.19 -19.81
N PRO A 374 -24.06 -19.72 -18.79
CA PRO A 374 -23.71 -19.94 -17.39
C PRO A 374 -23.51 -21.46 -17.19
N PRO A 375 -22.47 -21.85 -16.41
CA PRO A 375 -22.24 -23.25 -16.12
C PRO A 375 -23.52 -23.83 -15.47
N PRO A 376 -23.89 -25.09 -15.78
CA PRO A 376 -25.06 -25.72 -15.16
C PRO A 376 -24.88 -25.67 -13.64
N PRO A 377 -25.95 -25.39 -12.87
CA PRO A 377 -25.86 -25.30 -11.43
C PRO A 377 -25.20 -26.56 -10.90
N ALA A 378 -24.11 -26.43 -10.20
CA ALA A 378 -23.42 -27.54 -9.54
C ALA A 378 -24.45 -28.22 -8.66
N ALA A 379 -24.67 -29.53 -8.85
CA ALA A 379 -25.57 -30.31 -8.03
C ALA A 379 -25.10 -30.16 -6.57
N ILE A 380 -25.91 -29.46 -5.78
CA ILE A 380 -25.66 -29.32 -4.34
C ILE A 380 -25.67 -30.73 -3.76
N PRO A 381 -24.58 -31.25 -3.19
CA PRO A 381 -24.62 -32.53 -2.54
C PRO A 381 -25.62 -32.43 -1.39
N VAL A 382 -26.68 -33.23 -1.45
CA VAL A 382 -27.71 -33.31 -0.42
C VAL A 382 -27.00 -33.81 0.85
N ARG A 383 -26.70 -32.90 1.75
CA ARG A 383 -26.20 -33.22 3.09
C ARG A 383 -27.30 -34.01 3.79
N LYS A 384 -27.05 -35.28 4.06
CA LYS A 384 -27.90 -36.08 4.96
C LYS A 384 -28.00 -35.36 6.30
N VAL A 385 -29.15 -34.77 6.57
CA VAL A 385 -29.48 -34.25 7.89
C VAL A 385 -29.66 -35.44 8.82
N ILE A 386 -28.73 -35.61 9.73
CA ILE A 386 -28.90 -36.51 10.87
C ILE A 386 -29.74 -35.77 11.91
N PRO A 387 -30.89 -36.26 12.33
CA PRO A 387 -31.68 -35.62 13.38
C PRO A 387 -31.00 -35.85 14.71
N SER A 388 -30.42 -34.83 15.30
CA SER A 388 -29.95 -34.88 16.70
C SER A 388 -31.15 -34.52 17.60
N ALA A 389 -31.80 -35.57 18.08
CA ALA A 389 -32.64 -35.45 19.27
C ALA A 389 -31.70 -35.48 20.50
N ILE A 390 -31.51 -34.35 21.14
CA ILE A 390 -30.92 -34.29 22.49
C ILE A 390 -31.93 -33.63 23.41
N LEU A 391 -32.31 -34.43 24.41
CA LEU A 391 -33.10 -34.07 25.55
C LEU A 391 -32.53 -32.85 26.27
N LEU A 392 -33.42 -31.85 26.52
CA LEU A 392 -33.22 -30.87 27.54
C LEU A 392 -34.23 -31.14 28.66
N ALA A 393 -33.72 -31.54 29.84
CA ALA A 393 -34.45 -31.54 31.06
C ALA A 393 -34.44 -30.12 31.68
N PRO A 394 -35.45 -29.71 32.45
CA PRO A 394 -35.71 -28.31 32.79
C PRO A 394 -34.98 -27.93 34.10
N LEU A 395 -34.56 -26.67 34.15
CA LEU A 395 -34.33 -25.96 35.42
C LEU A 395 -35.16 -24.69 35.42
N LEU A 396 -35.99 -24.66 36.43
CA LEU A 396 -37.07 -23.75 36.71
C LEU A 396 -36.62 -22.47 37.43
N ASP A 397 -37.49 -21.45 37.29
CA ASP A 397 -37.84 -20.37 38.19
C ASP A 397 -37.04 -19.05 38.14
N GLY A 398 -37.62 -18.11 37.42
CA GLY A 398 -37.47 -16.66 37.60
C GLY A 398 -38.79 -15.94 37.21
N PRO A 399 -39.13 -14.78 37.80
CA PRO A 399 -40.44 -14.16 37.72
C PRO A 399 -40.80 -13.58 36.34
N PRO A 400 -42.10 -13.39 36.03
CA PRO A 400 -42.58 -13.10 34.67
C PRO A 400 -42.28 -11.68 34.21
N VAL A 401 -41.79 -11.59 32.96
CA VAL A 401 -41.61 -10.33 32.24
C VAL A 401 -42.95 -9.90 31.63
N PRO A 402 -43.32 -8.62 31.68
CA PRO A 402 -44.62 -8.15 31.16
C PRO A 402 -44.65 -8.16 29.63
N THR A 403 -45.72 -8.71 29.08
CA THR A 403 -46.09 -8.76 27.68
C THR A 403 -46.35 -7.36 27.11
N MET A 404 -45.60 -6.97 26.09
CA MET A 404 -45.96 -5.84 25.22
C MET A 404 -46.89 -6.31 24.08
N PRO A 405 -47.85 -5.50 23.63
CA PRO A 405 -48.83 -5.89 22.64
C PRO A 405 -48.21 -6.00 21.24
N LEU A 406 -48.59 -7.07 20.56
CA LEU A 406 -48.29 -7.32 19.16
C LEU A 406 -48.90 -6.25 18.24
N LEU A 407 -48.07 -5.47 17.57
CA LEU A 407 -48.48 -4.67 16.42
C LEU A 407 -48.75 -5.59 15.24
N SER A 408 -49.94 -5.52 14.66
CA SER A 408 -50.36 -6.27 13.50
C SER A 408 -49.51 -5.93 12.29
N MET A 409 -48.83 -6.92 11.76
CA MET A 409 -48.13 -6.84 10.47
C MET A 409 -49.14 -7.12 9.35
N THR A 410 -49.35 -6.14 8.49
CA THR A 410 -49.97 -6.34 7.17
C THR A 410 -49.11 -7.25 6.29
N PRO A 411 -49.72 -8.15 5.50
CA PRO A 411 -48.92 -9.05 4.66
C PRO A 411 -48.22 -8.29 3.54
N TRP A 412 -46.95 -8.54 3.38
CA TRP A 412 -46.17 -8.04 2.24
C TRP A 412 -46.65 -8.75 0.96
N ALA A 413 -46.95 -7.94 -0.08
CA ALA A 413 -47.24 -8.44 -1.41
C ALA A 413 -45.98 -9.17 -1.95
N THR A 414 -46.21 -10.39 -2.43
CA THR A 414 -45.19 -11.19 -3.10
C THR A 414 -44.72 -10.46 -4.35
N LEU A 415 -43.46 -10.02 -4.34
CA LEU A 415 -42.73 -9.64 -5.53
C LEU A 415 -42.34 -10.93 -6.29
N PRO A 416 -42.36 -10.94 -7.64
CA PRO A 416 -41.96 -12.10 -8.39
C PRO A 416 -40.46 -12.39 -8.19
N ASP A 417 -40.12 -13.68 -8.05
CA ASP A 417 -38.75 -14.20 -7.95
C ASP A 417 -37.94 -13.79 -9.19
N THR A 418 -37.14 -12.76 -9.05
CA THR A 418 -35.98 -12.55 -9.91
C THR A 418 -34.81 -13.27 -9.26
N PRO A 419 -34.20 -14.24 -9.96
CA PRO A 419 -33.03 -14.91 -9.41
C PRO A 419 -31.90 -13.88 -9.20
N GLU A 420 -31.36 -13.83 -7.97
CA GLU A 420 -30.12 -13.07 -7.72
C GLU A 420 -29.02 -13.56 -8.68
N PRO A 421 -28.29 -12.65 -9.33
CA PRO A 421 -27.17 -13.05 -10.15
C PRO A 421 -26.11 -13.70 -9.25
N THR A 422 -25.79 -14.95 -9.57
CA THR A 422 -24.65 -15.67 -8.97
C THR A 422 -23.40 -14.79 -9.06
N PRO A 423 -22.61 -14.63 -7.99
CA PRO A 423 -21.36 -13.87 -8.07
C PRO A 423 -20.48 -14.50 -9.16
N ALA A 424 -20.13 -13.71 -10.17
CA ALA A 424 -19.18 -14.15 -11.19
C ALA A 424 -17.84 -14.44 -10.51
N GLU A 425 -17.22 -15.58 -10.85
CA GLU A 425 -15.86 -15.89 -10.48
C GLU A 425 -14.96 -14.67 -10.79
N PRO A 426 -14.09 -14.25 -9.85
CA PRO A 426 -13.21 -13.12 -10.11
C PRO A 426 -12.36 -13.42 -11.36
N PRO A 427 -12.23 -12.47 -12.29
CA PRO A 427 -11.42 -12.69 -13.49
C PRO A 427 -9.98 -13.00 -13.08
N ALA A 428 -9.39 -14.01 -13.73
CA ALA A 428 -7.99 -14.38 -13.50
C ALA A 428 -7.08 -13.16 -13.68
N PRO A 429 -6.06 -12.98 -12.82
CA PRO A 429 -5.19 -11.81 -12.84
C PRO A 429 -4.53 -11.66 -14.20
N GLU A 430 -4.58 -10.47 -14.73
CA GLU A 430 -4.19 -10.15 -16.10
C GLU A 430 -2.70 -10.01 -16.31
N VAL A 431 -1.98 -9.56 -15.27
CA VAL A 431 -0.52 -9.57 -15.23
C VAL A 431 -0.11 -10.70 -14.32
N PRO A 432 0.72 -11.65 -14.79
CA PRO A 432 1.18 -12.69 -13.90
C PRO A 432 1.84 -12.07 -12.67
N PRO A 433 1.51 -12.55 -11.46
CA PRO A 433 2.18 -12.08 -10.26
C PRO A 433 3.70 -12.30 -10.35
N GLN A 434 4.48 -11.51 -9.62
CA GLN A 434 5.95 -11.56 -9.72
C GLN A 434 6.49 -12.99 -9.51
N TRP A 435 5.88 -13.77 -8.60
CA TRP A 435 6.29 -15.16 -8.38
C TRP A 435 6.09 -16.05 -9.62
N LEU A 436 5.05 -15.81 -10.42
CA LEU A 436 4.82 -16.58 -11.65
C LEU A 436 5.80 -16.16 -12.75
N ILE A 437 6.17 -14.89 -12.80
CA ILE A 437 7.22 -14.37 -13.68
C ILE A 437 8.56 -15.00 -13.27
N ASP A 438 8.88 -14.99 -11.99
CA ASP A 438 10.10 -15.60 -11.45
C ASP A 438 10.15 -17.11 -11.77
N LEU A 439 9.03 -17.79 -11.62
CA LEU A 439 8.91 -19.22 -11.95
C LEU A 439 9.17 -19.50 -13.43
N ARG A 440 8.64 -18.64 -14.35
CA ARG A 440 8.86 -18.76 -15.80
C ARG A 440 10.29 -18.43 -16.22
N ARG A 441 10.96 -17.55 -15.48
CA ARG A 441 12.35 -17.11 -15.73
C ARG A 441 13.38 -17.96 -15.01
N SER A 442 12.97 -18.76 -14.04
CA SER A 442 13.87 -19.64 -13.31
C SER A 442 14.54 -20.64 -14.27
N PRO A 443 15.86 -20.82 -14.21
CA PRO A 443 16.57 -21.84 -14.99
C PRO A 443 16.05 -23.26 -14.68
N TYR A 444 15.46 -23.45 -13.50
CA TYR A 444 14.88 -24.73 -13.09
C TYR A 444 13.41 -24.88 -13.49
N ARG A 445 12.70 -23.77 -13.80
CA ARG A 445 11.25 -23.74 -14.13
C ARG A 445 10.38 -24.61 -13.25
N ARG A 446 10.70 -24.68 -11.95
CA ARG A 446 10.05 -25.53 -10.99
C ARG A 446 9.36 -24.71 -9.92
N GLY A 447 8.13 -25.06 -9.64
CA GLY A 447 7.32 -24.48 -8.61
C GLY A 447 5.86 -24.86 -8.81
N PHE A 448 5.03 -24.51 -7.83
CA PHE A 448 3.61 -24.76 -7.88
C PHE A 448 2.87 -23.66 -7.09
N TYR A 449 1.62 -23.50 -7.44
CA TYR A 449 0.62 -22.81 -6.62
C TYR A 449 -0.51 -23.81 -6.36
N HIS A 450 -0.84 -24.00 -5.09
CA HIS A 450 -1.92 -24.85 -4.63
C HIS A 450 -2.86 -24.03 -3.76
N SER A 451 -4.16 -24.09 -3.99
CA SER A 451 -5.16 -23.32 -3.25
C SER A 451 -6.28 -24.22 -2.79
N GLU A 452 -6.68 -24.03 -1.55
CA GLU A 452 -7.82 -24.67 -0.88
C GLU A 452 -8.76 -23.60 -0.32
N GLU A 453 -9.86 -23.99 0.32
CA GLU A 453 -10.85 -23.05 0.86
C GLU A 453 -10.29 -22.07 1.91
N GLU A 454 -9.33 -22.51 2.74
CA GLU A 454 -8.84 -21.72 3.86
C GLU A 454 -7.38 -21.32 3.75
N PHE A 455 -6.64 -21.88 2.80
CA PHE A 455 -5.22 -21.58 2.62
C PHE A 455 -4.79 -21.71 1.16
N ALA A 456 -3.64 -21.13 0.84
CA ALA A 456 -2.90 -21.47 -0.36
C ALA A 456 -1.42 -21.68 -0.05
N ALA A 457 -0.73 -22.41 -0.91
CA ALA A 457 0.70 -22.67 -0.85
C ALA A 457 1.37 -22.29 -2.18
N LEU A 458 2.39 -21.46 -2.10
CA LEU A 458 3.19 -21.03 -3.24
C LEU A 458 4.61 -21.53 -3.06
N HIS A 459 5.08 -22.38 -3.96
CA HIS A 459 6.48 -22.79 -4.02
C HIS A 459 7.17 -22.19 -5.25
N VAL A 460 8.33 -21.56 -5.04
CA VAL A 460 9.21 -21.07 -6.10
C VAL A 460 10.60 -21.60 -5.87
N GLU A 461 11.04 -22.54 -6.72
CA GLU A 461 12.40 -23.09 -6.69
C GLU A 461 13.33 -22.15 -7.46
N ARG A 462 14.36 -21.61 -6.78
CA ARG A 462 15.43 -20.78 -7.36
C ARG A 462 16.77 -21.49 -7.30
N GLU A 463 17.01 -22.17 -6.16
CA GLU A 463 18.23 -22.90 -5.88
C GLU A 463 17.93 -24.01 -4.85
N ARG A 464 18.87 -24.91 -4.55
CA ARG A 464 18.67 -26.03 -3.61
C ARG A 464 19.49 -25.94 -2.32
N ALA A 465 20.29 -24.89 -2.17
CA ALA A 465 21.02 -24.69 -0.91
C ALA A 465 20.08 -24.27 0.21
N HIS A 466 19.05 -23.45 -0.06
CA HIS A 466 18.19 -22.92 0.97
C HIS A 466 16.70 -22.85 0.58
N LEU A 467 15.83 -23.47 1.38
CA LEU A 467 14.38 -23.29 1.30
C LEU A 467 13.90 -22.41 2.46
N PHE A 468 13.29 -21.29 2.14
CA PHE A 468 12.64 -20.39 3.09
C PHE A 468 11.14 -20.67 3.13
N VAL A 469 10.66 -21.28 4.21
CA VAL A 469 9.24 -21.58 4.44
C VAL A 469 8.63 -20.46 5.27
N SER A 470 7.65 -19.77 4.74
CA SER A 470 7.06 -18.58 5.37
C SER A 470 5.55 -18.66 5.49
N PHE A 471 5.02 -18.02 6.52
CA PHE A 471 3.61 -18.03 6.86
C PHE A 471 3.08 -16.60 7.02
N ASP A 472 1.85 -16.38 6.59
CA ASP A 472 1.17 -15.11 6.80
C ASP A 472 1.00 -14.77 8.28
N ASN A 473 0.98 -13.50 8.57
CA ASN A 473 0.56 -12.98 9.87
C ASN A 473 -0.91 -12.52 9.83
N LEU A 474 -1.47 -12.25 11.00
CA LEU A 474 -2.87 -11.86 11.16
C LEU A 474 -3.29 -10.65 10.28
N SER A 475 -2.38 -9.71 10.00
CA SER A 475 -2.68 -8.55 9.16
C SER A 475 -2.77 -8.85 7.65
N GLN A 476 -2.37 -10.05 7.24
CA GLN A 476 -2.38 -10.51 5.85
C GLN A 476 -3.55 -11.46 5.55
N VAL A 477 -4.26 -11.91 6.58
CA VAL A 477 -5.42 -12.80 6.44
C VAL A 477 -6.56 -12.15 5.66
N GLY A 478 -7.31 -12.95 4.91
CA GLY A 478 -8.55 -12.53 4.25
C GLY A 478 -8.41 -12.18 2.77
N HIS A 479 -7.28 -12.49 2.14
CA HIS A 479 -7.05 -12.30 0.72
C HIS A 479 -6.82 -13.64 0.02
N ASP A 480 -7.73 -14.02 -0.84
CA ASP A 480 -7.70 -15.19 -1.72
C ASP A 480 -7.11 -14.89 -3.11
N GLN A 481 -6.54 -13.69 -3.30
CA GLN A 481 -6.03 -13.23 -4.59
C GLN A 481 -4.73 -13.93 -4.95
N ILE A 482 -4.70 -14.57 -6.11
CA ILE A 482 -3.55 -15.29 -6.67
C ILE A 482 -2.32 -14.39 -6.94
N ASP A 483 -2.50 -13.08 -7.04
CA ASP A 483 -1.44 -12.09 -7.26
C ASP A 483 -0.73 -11.65 -5.96
N ARG A 484 -1.14 -12.18 -4.83
CA ARG A 484 -0.56 -11.87 -3.54
C ARG A 484 0.78 -12.57 -3.34
N GLU A 485 1.78 -11.84 -2.86
CA GLU A 485 3.08 -12.39 -2.49
C GLU A 485 3.07 -12.92 -1.05
N ALA A 486 3.74 -14.05 -0.83
CA ALA A 486 3.93 -14.63 0.49
C ALA A 486 4.77 -13.72 1.39
N TRP A 487 4.58 -13.83 2.70
CA TRP A 487 5.42 -13.11 3.66
C TRP A 487 6.91 -13.40 3.42
N GLY A 488 7.73 -12.35 3.32
CA GLY A 488 9.15 -12.47 3.05
C GLY A 488 9.54 -12.86 1.62
N TYR A 489 8.60 -12.83 0.65
CA TYR A 489 8.85 -13.20 -0.74
C TYR A 489 10.02 -12.41 -1.34
N GLU A 490 9.96 -11.08 -1.24
CA GLU A 490 10.99 -10.20 -1.76
C GLU A 490 12.36 -10.42 -1.08
N PHE A 491 12.37 -10.75 0.21
CA PHE A 491 13.59 -11.11 0.92
C PHE A 491 14.19 -12.41 0.37
N ALA A 492 13.38 -13.46 0.19
CA ALA A 492 13.83 -14.73 -0.38
C ALA A 492 14.34 -14.55 -1.80
N ARG A 493 13.63 -13.77 -2.62
CA ARG A 493 14.00 -13.43 -4.00
C ARG A 493 15.35 -12.72 -4.05
N LYS A 494 15.55 -11.64 -3.28
CA LYS A 494 16.82 -10.90 -3.19
C LYS A 494 17.97 -11.75 -2.62
N SER A 495 17.66 -12.78 -1.85
CA SER A 495 18.65 -13.70 -1.32
C SER A 495 18.99 -14.84 -2.28
N GLY A 496 18.28 -14.97 -3.41
CA GLY A 496 18.40 -16.08 -4.35
C GLY A 496 17.83 -17.40 -3.81
N TRP A 497 17.13 -17.39 -2.66
CA TRP A 497 16.62 -18.57 -1.98
C TRP A 497 15.30 -19.06 -2.58
N SER A 498 15.11 -20.38 -2.59
CA SER A 498 13.81 -20.98 -2.84
C SER A 498 12.84 -20.66 -1.72
N GLN A 499 11.55 -20.55 -2.04
CA GLN A 499 10.54 -20.25 -1.04
C GLN A 499 9.34 -21.19 -1.16
N LEU A 500 8.78 -21.57 0.01
CA LEU A 500 7.44 -22.09 0.17
C LEU A 500 6.66 -21.12 1.06
N GLY A 501 5.76 -20.34 0.47
CA GLY A 501 4.89 -19.41 1.20
C GLY A 501 3.52 -20.02 1.45
N ILE A 502 3.06 -20.01 2.70
CA ILE A 502 1.72 -20.48 3.10
C ILE A 502 0.86 -19.27 3.44
N PHE A 503 -0.22 -19.11 2.68
CA PHE A 503 -1.22 -18.05 2.85
C PHE A 503 -2.36 -18.52 3.74
N ALA A 504 -2.87 -17.65 4.59
CA ALA A 504 -4.07 -17.90 5.39
C ALA A 504 -5.24 -17.06 4.87
N PHE A 505 -6.38 -17.69 4.59
CA PHE A 505 -7.60 -16.98 4.19
C PHE A 505 -8.50 -16.70 5.40
N ARG A 506 -8.25 -17.35 6.54
CA ARG A 506 -8.96 -17.13 7.81
C ARG A 506 -8.00 -16.94 8.97
N ALA A 507 -8.42 -16.15 9.97
CA ALA A 507 -7.66 -15.88 11.19
C ALA A 507 -7.78 -17.03 12.21
N ASN A 508 -7.51 -18.25 11.78
CA ASN A 508 -7.67 -19.48 12.57
C ASN A 508 -6.34 -20.08 13.04
N TRP A 509 -5.23 -19.32 12.99
CA TRP A 509 -3.89 -19.81 13.35
C TRP A 509 -3.47 -21.06 12.57
N PHE A 510 -3.85 -21.16 11.29
CA PHE A 510 -3.57 -22.32 10.45
C PHE A 510 -4.08 -23.65 11.02
N ARG A 511 -5.11 -23.60 11.89
CA ARG A 511 -5.76 -24.80 12.44
C ARG A 511 -6.72 -25.35 11.39
N ASN A 512 -6.19 -26.18 10.49
CA ASN A 512 -6.90 -26.74 9.35
C ASN A 512 -6.34 -28.11 8.97
N ASP A 513 -7.16 -29.15 9.05
CA ASP A 513 -6.72 -30.53 8.80
C ASP A 513 -6.27 -30.76 7.35
N THR A 514 -6.86 -30.05 6.40
CA THR A 514 -6.45 -30.12 4.99
C THR A 514 -5.03 -29.57 4.82
N LEU A 515 -4.68 -28.48 5.51
CA LEU A 515 -3.32 -27.95 5.52
C LEU A 515 -2.34 -28.95 6.18
N PHE A 516 -2.74 -29.60 7.27
CA PHE A 516 -1.89 -30.59 7.94
C PHE A 516 -1.59 -31.78 7.03
N ALA A 517 -2.62 -32.29 6.35
CA ALA A 517 -2.46 -33.35 5.36
C ALA A 517 -1.58 -32.92 4.19
N TYR A 518 -1.78 -31.70 3.69
CA TYR A 518 -0.99 -31.15 2.58
C TYR A 518 0.49 -30.98 2.92
N LEU A 519 0.82 -30.44 4.10
CA LEU A 519 2.23 -30.29 4.53
C LEU A 519 2.91 -31.66 4.72
N ARG A 520 2.19 -32.67 5.21
CA ARG A 520 2.67 -34.06 5.28
C ARG A 520 2.91 -34.63 3.88
N GLN A 521 1.97 -34.41 2.95
CA GLN A 521 2.15 -34.82 1.55
C GLN A 521 3.39 -34.18 0.91
N LEU A 522 3.66 -32.90 1.17
CA LEU A 522 4.87 -32.24 0.70
C LEU A 522 6.15 -32.87 1.30
N ARG A 523 6.10 -33.24 2.58
CA ARG A 523 7.18 -33.99 3.24
C ARG A 523 7.39 -35.36 2.59
N ASP A 524 6.32 -36.14 2.45
CA ASP A 524 6.36 -37.52 1.95
C ASP A 524 6.78 -37.56 0.47
N ASN A 525 6.45 -36.52 -0.30
CA ASN A 525 6.95 -36.29 -1.66
C ASN A 525 8.41 -35.80 -1.69
N GLY A 526 9.08 -35.69 -0.54
CA GLY A 526 10.49 -35.32 -0.43
C GLY A 526 10.80 -33.87 -0.74
N LEU A 527 9.83 -32.94 -0.66
CA LEU A 527 10.09 -31.53 -0.97
C LEU A 527 11.20 -30.97 -0.11
N PHE A 528 11.09 -31.12 1.22
CA PHE A 528 12.06 -30.54 2.16
C PHE A 528 13.44 -31.19 2.06
N ALA A 529 13.49 -32.49 1.76
CA ALA A 529 14.73 -33.24 1.62
C ALA A 529 15.59 -32.84 0.38
N ARG A 530 15.01 -32.08 -0.53
CA ARG A 530 15.75 -31.58 -1.73
C ARG A 530 16.70 -30.43 -1.39
N TYR A 531 16.56 -29.82 -0.20
CA TYR A 531 17.28 -28.62 0.20
C TYR A 531 18.32 -28.93 1.29
N GLN A 532 19.49 -28.31 1.18
CA GLN A 532 20.56 -28.47 2.18
C GLN A 532 20.16 -27.82 3.52
N THR A 533 19.47 -26.70 3.46
CA THR A 533 18.96 -25.96 4.62
C THR A 533 17.50 -25.62 4.42
N VAL A 534 16.69 -25.85 5.44
CA VAL A 534 15.29 -25.43 5.49
C VAL A 534 15.11 -24.49 6.68
N THR A 535 14.52 -23.31 6.44
CA THR A 535 14.21 -22.33 7.50
C THR A 535 12.74 -21.98 7.48
N PHE A 536 12.03 -22.28 8.57
CA PHE A 536 10.66 -21.84 8.82
C PHE A 536 10.69 -20.46 9.47
N ALA A 537 9.89 -19.51 8.98
CA ALA A 537 9.88 -18.16 9.51
C ALA A 537 8.50 -17.52 9.50
N GLY A 538 8.21 -16.69 10.50
CA GLY A 538 6.96 -15.95 10.58
C GLY A 538 6.90 -14.98 11.74
N THR A 539 5.80 -14.22 11.80
CA THR A 539 5.53 -13.27 12.87
C THR A 539 4.13 -13.48 13.45
N SER A 540 4.00 -13.43 14.79
CA SER A 540 2.72 -13.62 15.51
C SER A 540 2.06 -14.95 15.10
N MET A 541 0.87 -14.94 14.51
CA MET A 541 0.18 -16.12 13.98
C MET A 541 1.09 -16.97 13.06
N GLY A 542 1.83 -16.32 12.16
CA GLY A 542 2.80 -17.02 11.29
C GLY A 542 4.01 -17.56 12.04
N ALA A 543 4.38 -16.99 13.18
CA ALA A 543 5.45 -17.51 14.02
C ALA A 543 5.02 -18.76 14.80
N TYR A 544 3.75 -18.81 15.24
CA TYR A 544 3.16 -20.05 15.74
C TYR A 544 3.26 -21.15 14.68
N ALA A 545 2.80 -20.87 13.46
CA ALA A 545 2.85 -21.81 12.35
C ALA A 545 4.28 -22.28 12.02
N ALA A 546 5.25 -21.36 12.01
CA ALA A 546 6.66 -21.68 11.79
C ALA A 546 7.20 -22.66 12.85
N CYS A 547 6.83 -22.48 14.11
CA CYS A 547 7.19 -23.42 15.19
C CYS A 547 6.41 -24.73 15.05
N ALA A 548 5.08 -24.69 14.91
CA ALA A 548 4.23 -25.87 14.89
C ALA A 548 4.53 -26.79 13.70
N PHE A 549 4.72 -26.23 12.51
CA PHE A 549 4.94 -27.02 11.31
C PHE A 549 6.42 -27.38 11.05
N SER A 550 7.36 -26.94 11.88
CA SER A 550 8.76 -27.32 11.75
C SER A 550 8.97 -28.85 11.85
N ALA A 551 8.06 -29.54 12.52
CA ALA A 551 8.08 -30.99 12.65
C ALA A 551 7.96 -31.77 11.31
N VAL A 552 7.41 -31.14 10.23
CA VAL A 552 7.34 -31.80 8.93
C VAL A 552 8.71 -31.85 8.22
N ALA A 553 9.70 -31.10 8.70
CA ALA A 553 11.06 -31.05 8.18
C ALA A 553 12.09 -31.16 9.35
N PRO A 554 12.29 -32.36 9.95
CA PRO A 554 13.21 -32.53 11.05
C PRO A 554 14.60 -31.96 10.76
N GLY A 555 15.19 -31.25 11.72
CA GLY A 555 16.45 -30.52 11.55
C GLY A 555 16.32 -29.10 10.94
N ALA A 556 15.14 -28.71 10.48
CA ALA A 556 14.90 -27.35 9.96
C ALA A 556 15.10 -26.30 11.05
N GLN A 557 15.57 -25.11 10.66
CA GLN A 557 15.69 -23.97 11.54
C GLN A 557 14.36 -23.23 11.66
N VAL A 558 14.12 -22.56 12.79
CA VAL A 558 12.92 -21.75 13.00
C VAL A 558 13.33 -20.33 13.41
N ILE A 559 12.73 -19.31 12.77
CA ILE A 559 12.87 -17.88 13.12
C ILE A 559 11.48 -17.34 13.43
N ALA A 560 11.15 -17.22 14.70
CA ALA A 560 9.82 -16.90 15.18
C ALA A 560 9.80 -15.52 15.87
N PHE A 561 9.09 -14.54 15.26
CA PHE A 561 8.94 -13.19 15.81
C PHE A 561 7.63 -13.09 16.60
N SER A 562 7.73 -12.86 17.92
CA SER A 562 6.61 -12.81 18.88
C SER A 562 5.64 -14.00 18.72
N PRO A 563 6.14 -15.25 18.82
CA PRO A 563 5.31 -16.43 18.61
C PRO A 563 4.29 -16.62 19.73
N GLN A 564 3.09 -17.10 19.37
CA GLN A 564 2.25 -17.83 20.30
C GLN A 564 2.72 -19.29 20.33
N SER A 565 2.77 -19.90 21.52
CA SER A 565 3.07 -21.33 21.66
C SER A 565 1.85 -22.18 21.29
N THR A 566 0.66 -21.70 21.64
CA THR A 566 -0.66 -22.24 21.33
C THR A 566 -1.67 -21.14 21.67
N LEU A 567 -2.94 -21.27 21.27
CA LEU A 567 -4.03 -20.48 21.81
C LEU A 567 -5.10 -21.36 22.51
N SER A 568 -4.75 -22.62 22.81
CA SER A 568 -5.62 -23.50 23.58
C SER A 568 -5.99 -22.88 24.93
N PRO A 569 -7.28 -22.65 25.21
CA PRO A 569 -7.72 -22.09 26.49
C PRO A 569 -7.28 -22.93 27.71
N ALA A 570 -7.13 -24.21 27.51
CA ALA A 570 -6.68 -25.12 28.57
C ALA A 570 -5.19 -24.95 28.94
N LEU A 571 -4.34 -24.63 27.92
CA LEU A 571 -2.89 -24.50 28.11
C LEU A 571 -2.45 -23.08 28.41
N VAL A 572 -3.14 -22.07 27.83
CA VAL A 572 -2.83 -20.66 27.97
C VAL A 572 -4.09 -19.83 28.33
N PRO A 573 -4.71 -20.05 29.50
CA PRO A 573 -5.93 -19.36 29.89
C PRO A 573 -5.76 -17.83 29.98
N TRP A 574 -4.54 -17.39 30.22
CA TRP A 574 -4.16 -15.98 30.35
C TRP A 574 -4.05 -15.25 28.98
N GLU A 575 -3.97 -15.97 27.85
CA GLU A 575 -3.90 -15.32 26.54
C GLU A 575 -5.31 -14.93 26.06
N THR A 576 -5.62 -13.64 26.06
CA THR A 576 -6.94 -13.13 25.70
C THR A 576 -6.94 -12.22 24.48
N ARG A 577 -5.77 -11.89 23.94
CA ARG A 577 -5.60 -10.93 22.84
C ARG A 577 -6.21 -11.38 21.50
N PHE A 578 -6.40 -12.69 21.31
CA PHE A 578 -6.77 -13.26 20.01
C PHE A 578 -8.04 -14.13 20.10
N PRO A 579 -9.22 -13.53 20.33
CA PRO A 579 -10.46 -14.30 20.56
C PRO A 579 -10.84 -15.19 19.37
N GLY A 580 -10.64 -14.70 18.12
CA GLY A 580 -10.91 -15.50 16.92
C GLY A 580 -9.99 -16.72 16.79
N GLY A 581 -8.69 -16.59 17.12
CA GLY A 581 -7.77 -17.73 17.14
C GLY A 581 -8.07 -18.71 18.27
N ARG A 582 -8.50 -18.23 19.43
CA ARG A 582 -8.89 -19.09 20.57
C ARG A 582 -10.13 -19.93 20.28
N ALA A 583 -10.99 -19.49 19.37
CA ALA A 583 -12.20 -20.20 18.96
C ALA A 583 -11.92 -21.35 17.98
N ALA A 584 -10.71 -21.46 17.43
CA ALA A 584 -10.31 -22.57 16.57
C ALA A 584 -10.20 -23.88 17.37
N ASP A 585 -10.20 -25.02 16.67
CA ASP A 585 -9.97 -26.33 17.30
C ASP A 585 -8.49 -26.48 17.68
N TRP A 586 -8.23 -26.54 18.97
CA TRP A 586 -6.90 -26.74 19.57
C TRP A 586 -6.67 -28.17 20.06
N THR A 587 -7.37 -29.15 19.47
CA THR A 587 -7.16 -30.55 19.70
C THR A 587 -6.33 -31.19 18.56
N GLY A 588 -5.74 -32.36 18.80
CA GLY A 588 -5.03 -33.10 17.76
C GLY A 588 -3.68 -32.51 17.35
N ASP A 589 -3.33 -32.70 16.09
CA ASP A 589 -2.00 -32.42 15.55
C ASP A 589 -1.67 -30.93 15.53
N PHE A 590 -0.40 -30.63 15.79
CA PHE A 590 0.13 -29.24 15.75
C PHE A 590 -0.58 -28.28 16.73
N ALA A 591 -1.36 -28.75 17.70
CA ALA A 591 -2.10 -27.89 18.63
C ALA A 591 -1.18 -27.10 19.57
N ASP A 592 -0.06 -27.66 19.96
CA ASP A 592 0.98 -27.00 20.75
C ASP A 592 2.30 -26.94 19.97
N ALA A 593 2.74 -25.77 19.63
CA ALA A 593 4.00 -25.60 18.91
C ALA A 593 5.23 -25.99 19.72
N VAL A 594 5.13 -26.02 21.05
CA VAL A 594 6.22 -26.44 21.93
C VAL A 594 6.61 -27.90 21.62
N ASP A 595 5.63 -28.80 21.53
CA ASP A 595 5.86 -30.20 21.27
C ASP A 595 6.52 -30.45 19.90
N GLN A 596 6.16 -29.59 18.92
CA GLN A 596 6.58 -29.75 17.55
C GLN A 596 8.02 -29.27 17.29
N THR A 597 8.57 -28.43 18.16
CA THR A 597 9.94 -27.92 17.99
C THR A 597 11.04 -28.86 18.47
N SER A 598 10.69 -29.99 19.07
CA SER A 598 11.64 -30.94 19.60
C SER A 598 12.56 -31.59 18.53
N THR A 599 12.07 -31.74 17.31
CA THR A 599 12.82 -32.28 16.16
C THR A 599 13.47 -31.22 15.29
N ALA A 600 13.23 -29.93 15.56
CA ALA A 600 13.81 -28.84 14.84
C ALA A 600 15.31 -28.67 15.14
N GLY A 601 16.03 -28.04 14.22
CA GLY A 601 17.34 -27.47 14.47
C GLY A 601 17.25 -26.28 15.43
N PRO A 602 18.08 -25.24 15.28
CA PRO A 602 17.94 -24.04 16.12
C PRO A 602 16.58 -23.36 15.96
N VAL A 603 15.92 -23.05 17.07
CA VAL A 603 14.66 -22.33 17.16
C VAL A 603 14.92 -20.96 17.78
N TYR A 604 14.95 -19.93 16.96
CA TYR A 604 15.17 -18.56 17.40
C TYR A 604 13.84 -17.89 17.76
N LEU A 605 13.61 -17.65 19.06
CA LEU A 605 12.45 -16.95 19.57
C LEU A 605 12.82 -15.47 19.79
N ILE A 606 12.31 -14.60 18.95
CA ILE A 606 12.59 -13.15 18.99
C ILE A 606 11.36 -12.46 19.57
N TYR A 607 11.46 -11.98 20.81
CA TYR A 607 10.30 -11.46 21.54
C TYR A 607 10.68 -10.34 22.52
N ASP A 608 9.69 -9.56 22.90
CA ASP A 608 9.85 -8.55 23.95
C ASP A 608 9.62 -9.16 25.33
N PRO A 609 10.65 -9.26 26.18
CA PRO A 609 10.51 -9.78 27.54
C PRO A 609 9.74 -8.84 28.47
N THR A 610 9.42 -7.61 28.01
CA THR A 610 8.65 -6.65 28.79
C THR A 610 7.16 -6.67 28.44
N GLU A 611 6.76 -7.48 27.45
CA GLU A 611 5.39 -7.78 27.09
C GLU A 611 5.00 -9.10 27.76
N PRO A 612 4.17 -9.09 28.82
CA PRO A 612 3.97 -10.26 29.67
C PRO A 612 3.47 -11.50 28.92
N ALA A 613 2.54 -11.33 27.98
CA ALA A 613 1.99 -12.45 27.23
C ALA A 613 3.00 -13.04 26.25
N ASP A 614 3.81 -12.22 25.56
CA ASP A 614 4.87 -12.73 24.68
C ASP A 614 5.97 -13.45 25.46
N ALA A 615 6.33 -12.93 26.63
CA ALA A 615 7.28 -13.59 27.52
C ALA A 615 6.74 -14.95 28.00
N ALA A 616 5.47 -14.99 28.44
CA ALA A 616 4.85 -16.23 28.90
C ALA A 616 4.77 -17.29 27.78
N HIS A 617 4.49 -16.89 26.53
CA HIS A 617 4.56 -17.82 25.40
C HIS A 617 6.00 -18.31 25.15
N ALA A 618 6.99 -17.43 25.16
CA ALA A 618 8.38 -17.79 24.93
C ALA A 618 8.92 -18.71 26.04
N ASP A 619 8.47 -18.54 27.28
CA ASP A 619 8.91 -19.34 28.42
C ASP A 619 8.38 -20.80 28.38
N ARG A 620 7.29 -21.08 27.66
CA ARG A 620 6.81 -22.44 27.44
C ARG A 620 7.75 -23.28 26.59
N PHE A 621 8.50 -22.69 25.67
CA PHE A 621 9.46 -23.45 24.85
C PHE A 621 10.68 -23.81 25.66
N ALA A 622 11.04 -25.10 25.69
CA ALA A 622 12.18 -25.60 26.40
C ALA A 622 12.98 -26.60 25.52
N GLY A 623 14.28 -26.65 25.70
CA GLY A 623 15.15 -27.56 24.96
C GLY A 623 16.51 -26.93 24.61
N PRO A 624 17.50 -27.79 24.30
CA PRO A 624 18.86 -27.34 23.95
C PRO A 624 18.92 -26.57 22.62
N ASN A 625 17.92 -26.72 21.75
CA ASN A 625 17.79 -26.04 20.45
C ASN A 625 17.08 -24.70 20.53
N ILE A 626 16.54 -24.32 21.69
CA ILE A 626 15.80 -23.05 21.86
C ILE A 626 16.75 -21.90 22.17
N VAL A 627 16.78 -20.92 21.27
CA VAL A 627 17.59 -19.70 21.40
C VAL A 627 16.68 -18.50 21.60
N ARG A 628 16.72 -17.88 22.79
CA ARG A 628 15.91 -16.70 23.10
C ARG A 628 16.64 -15.41 22.76
N LEU A 629 16.13 -14.66 21.80
CA LEU A 629 16.64 -13.37 21.34
C LEU A 629 15.71 -12.26 21.81
N ARG A 630 16.11 -11.58 22.88
CA ARG A 630 15.28 -10.59 23.58
C ARG A 630 15.33 -9.22 22.89
N THR A 631 14.14 -8.63 22.65
CA THR A 631 13.96 -7.30 22.05
C THR A 631 13.16 -6.39 22.98
N PRO A 632 13.72 -5.98 24.13
CA PRO A 632 12.97 -5.22 25.14
C PRO A 632 12.40 -3.92 24.55
N LEU A 633 11.16 -3.59 24.94
CA LEU A 633 10.38 -2.44 24.52
C LEU A 633 9.90 -2.47 23.04
N ALA A 634 10.09 -3.56 22.32
CA ALA A 634 9.57 -3.70 20.96
C ALA A 634 8.03 -3.93 20.91
N GLY A 635 7.45 -4.37 22.03
CA GLY A 635 6.07 -4.84 22.11
C GLY A 635 5.86 -6.09 21.23
N HIS A 636 4.61 -6.41 20.95
CA HIS A 636 4.27 -7.56 20.08
C HIS A 636 4.70 -7.43 18.60
N LYS A 637 5.34 -6.30 18.22
CA LYS A 637 5.67 -5.96 16.82
C LYS A 637 7.16 -6.07 16.52
N THR A 638 7.85 -7.10 17.04
CA THR A 638 9.32 -7.24 16.97
C THR A 638 9.88 -7.18 15.54
N ALA A 639 9.30 -7.89 14.58
CA ALA A 639 9.72 -7.85 13.17
C ALA A 639 9.55 -6.44 12.54
N LEU A 640 8.45 -5.74 12.86
CA LEU A 640 8.23 -4.36 12.41
C LEU A 640 9.29 -3.41 12.97
N ARG A 641 9.67 -3.54 14.24
CA ARG A 641 10.71 -2.69 14.87
C ARG A 641 12.07 -2.91 14.23
N LEU A 642 12.44 -4.16 13.94
CA LEU A 642 13.67 -4.46 13.19
C LEU A 642 13.62 -3.94 11.74
N ARG A 643 12.45 -3.93 11.09
CA ARG A 643 12.29 -3.32 9.78
C ARG A 643 12.45 -1.79 9.82
N GLN A 644 11.94 -1.14 10.87
CA GLN A 644 12.09 0.31 11.06
C GLN A 644 13.54 0.77 11.28
N THR A 645 14.41 -0.14 11.72
CA THR A 645 15.85 0.09 11.85
C THR A 645 16.65 -0.46 10.65
N ASN A 646 15.98 -0.91 9.59
CA ASN A 646 16.60 -1.55 8.42
C ASN A 646 17.46 -2.78 8.75
N THR A 647 17.21 -3.45 9.89
CA THR A 647 18.02 -4.58 10.36
C THR A 647 17.32 -5.94 10.16
N LEU A 648 16.02 -5.97 9.83
CA LEU A 648 15.24 -7.22 9.73
C LEU A 648 15.87 -8.22 8.75
N SER A 649 16.20 -7.78 7.54
CA SER A 649 16.79 -8.65 6.50
C SER A 649 18.16 -9.20 6.92
N GLN A 650 18.96 -8.38 7.60
CA GLN A 650 20.26 -8.81 8.15
C GLN A 650 20.09 -9.84 9.24
N VAL A 651 19.13 -9.66 10.14
CA VAL A 651 18.80 -10.60 11.21
C VAL A 651 18.32 -11.94 10.62
N VAL A 652 17.31 -11.90 9.73
CA VAL A 652 16.78 -13.13 9.14
C VAL A 652 17.87 -13.89 8.38
N ARG A 653 18.66 -13.20 7.55
CA ARG A 653 19.76 -13.80 6.81
C ARG A 653 20.81 -14.40 7.74
N GLY A 654 21.29 -13.62 8.74
CA GLY A 654 22.34 -14.03 9.65
C GLY A 654 21.96 -15.25 10.49
N LEU A 655 20.70 -15.33 10.96
CA LEU A 655 20.19 -16.50 11.69
C LEU A 655 20.00 -17.69 10.77
N ALA A 656 19.41 -17.52 9.58
CA ALA A 656 19.18 -18.60 8.63
C ALA A 656 20.48 -19.21 8.09
N THR A 657 21.53 -18.40 7.91
CA THR A 657 22.85 -18.89 7.49
C THR A 657 23.79 -19.23 8.66
N ARG A 658 23.31 -19.13 9.91
CA ARG A 658 24.11 -19.35 11.14
C ARG A 658 25.37 -18.50 11.26
N THR A 659 25.35 -17.32 10.64
CA THR A 659 26.44 -16.32 10.71
C THR A 659 26.20 -15.26 11.78
N MET A 660 25.05 -15.31 12.46
CA MET A 660 24.70 -14.41 13.56
C MET A 660 24.41 -15.23 14.84
N ASP A 661 25.14 -14.98 15.87
CA ASP A 661 24.87 -15.49 17.22
C ASP A 661 24.02 -14.51 18.05
N ALA A 662 23.68 -14.88 19.27
CA ALA A 662 22.87 -14.04 20.16
C ALA A 662 23.59 -12.73 20.53
N GLN A 663 24.92 -12.73 20.64
CA GLN A 663 25.70 -11.52 20.96
C GLN A 663 25.65 -10.51 19.82
N ALA A 664 25.86 -10.98 18.59
CA ALA A 664 25.76 -10.15 17.38
C ALA A 664 24.34 -9.61 17.19
N PHE A 665 23.31 -10.44 17.41
CA PHE A 665 21.92 -10.00 17.38
C PHE A 665 21.66 -8.86 18.37
N HIS A 666 22.05 -9.03 19.64
CA HIS A 666 21.84 -7.98 20.66
C HIS A 666 22.70 -6.73 20.41
N ALA A 667 23.88 -6.87 19.78
CA ALA A 667 24.68 -5.73 19.36
C ALA A 667 23.93 -4.92 18.28
N LEU A 668 23.33 -5.61 17.31
CA LEU A 668 22.52 -5.00 16.27
C LEU A 668 21.24 -4.36 16.83
N TYR A 669 20.53 -5.04 17.71
CA TYR A 669 19.31 -4.53 18.34
C TYR A 669 19.54 -3.26 19.17
N ARG A 670 20.74 -3.05 19.73
CA ARG A 670 21.08 -1.82 20.44
C ARG A 670 20.94 -0.55 19.61
N GLN A 671 20.98 -0.64 18.28
CA GLN A 671 20.72 0.48 17.37
C GLN A 671 19.30 1.03 17.50
N SER A 672 18.38 0.23 18.02
CA SER A 672 16.99 0.66 18.27
C SER A 672 16.84 1.66 19.43
N ARG A 673 17.84 1.80 20.30
CA ARG A 673 17.74 2.59 21.54
C ARG A 673 17.46 4.07 21.34
N LEU A 674 17.85 4.62 20.18
CA LEU A 674 17.60 6.02 19.83
C LEU A 674 16.40 6.20 18.91
N GLN A 675 15.67 5.13 18.60
CA GLN A 675 14.45 5.23 17.81
C GLN A 675 13.31 5.87 18.62
N PRO A 676 12.47 6.72 18.00
CA PRO A 676 11.36 7.37 18.69
C PRO A 676 10.47 6.41 19.47
N TRP A 677 10.12 5.29 18.86
CA TRP A 677 9.28 4.27 19.51
C TRP A 677 9.94 3.64 20.74
N TYR A 678 11.27 3.48 20.73
CA TYR A 678 12.00 2.91 21.87
C TYR A 678 12.06 3.91 23.03
N LEU A 679 12.39 5.17 22.72
CA LEU A 679 12.42 6.25 23.72
C LEU A 679 11.04 6.50 24.33
N ASP A 680 9.98 6.42 23.50
CA ASP A 680 8.59 6.57 23.96
C ASP A 680 8.19 5.44 24.92
N ALA A 681 8.41 4.17 24.53
CA ALA A 681 8.11 2.99 25.35
C ALA A 681 8.92 3.00 26.68
N LEU A 682 10.21 3.40 26.62
CA LEU A 682 11.03 3.54 27.80
C LEU A 682 10.50 4.67 28.70
N GLY A 683 10.13 5.80 28.12
CA GLY A 683 9.55 6.94 28.82
C GLY A 683 8.26 6.58 29.56
N GLN A 684 7.33 5.87 28.88
CA GLN A 684 6.11 5.38 29.49
C GLN A 684 6.38 4.48 30.70
N ARG A 685 7.35 3.57 30.55
CA ARG A 685 7.72 2.64 31.62
C ARG A 685 8.41 3.33 32.81
N LEU A 686 9.21 4.35 32.56
CA LEU A 686 9.84 5.17 33.60
C LEU A 686 8.78 5.98 34.35
N GLN A 687 7.82 6.57 33.64
CA GLN A 687 6.70 7.31 34.23
C GLN A 687 5.84 6.42 35.11
N ALA A 688 5.43 5.24 34.62
CA ALA A 688 4.65 4.27 35.38
C ALA A 688 5.35 3.81 36.68
N ARG A 689 6.70 3.90 36.73
CA ARG A 689 7.51 3.58 37.91
C ARG A 689 7.89 4.80 38.74
N GLY A 690 7.35 5.99 38.46
CA GLY A 690 7.67 7.21 39.15
C GLY A 690 9.14 7.66 39.04
N ARG A 691 9.88 7.21 37.98
CA ARG A 691 11.32 7.46 37.85
C ARG A 691 11.60 8.77 37.12
N THR A 692 11.17 9.87 37.71
CA THR A 692 11.25 11.23 37.14
C THR A 692 12.67 11.64 36.76
N ASP A 693 13.66 11.32 37.59
CA ASP A 693 15.06 11.66 37.30
C ASP A 693 15.59 10.95 36.05
N TRP A 694 15.16 9.71 35.83
CA TRP A 694 15.50 8.97 34.63
C TRP A 694 14.79 9.48 33.38
N LEU A 695 13.58 10.00 33.53
CA LEU A 695 12.85 10.67 32.43
C LEU A 695 13.60 11.93 31.97
N ARG A 696 14.08 12.77 32.91
CA ARG A 696 14.88 13.94 32.57
C ARG A 696 16.18 13.56 31.88
N ARG A 697 16.92 12.57 32.42
CA ARG A 697 18.13 12.04 31.74
C ARG A 697 17.84 11.51 30.33
N LEU A 698 16.72 10.84 30.15
CA LEU A 698 16.30 10.33 28.84
C LEU A 698 15.95 11.47 27.88
N SER A 699 15.32 12.54 28.39
CA SER A 699 15.06 13.78 27.64
C SER A 699 16.38 14.40 27.17
N ASP A 700 17.39 14.54 28.06
CA ASP A 700 18.70 15.07 27.70
C ASP A 700 19.40 14.22 26.62
N ILE A 701 19.31 12.89 26.74
CA ILE A 701 19.85 11.97 25.72
C ILE A 701 19.15 12.16 24.38
N ALA A 702 17.83 12.24 24.37
CA ALA A 702 17.06 12.47 23.16
C ALA A 702 17.42 13.81 22.50
N GLY A 703 17.54 14.89 23.29
CA GLY A 703 17.94 16.20 22.79
C GLY A 703 19.32 16.21 22.15
N ARG A 704 20.33 15.64 22.85
CA ARG A 704 21.72 15.55 22.33
C ARG A 704 21.86 14.68 21.07
N ASN A 705 20.90 13.76 20.81
CA ASN A 705 20.89 12.91 19.63
C ASN A 705 19.92 13.43 18.53
N GLY A 706 19.64 14.73 18.49
CA GLY A 706 18.84 15.35 17.43
C GLY A 706 17.36 14.99 17.47
N ARG A 707 16.81 14.71 18.66
CA ARG A 707 15.39 14.34 18.87
C ARG A 707 14.66 15.34 19.79
N PRO A 708 14.65 16.67 19.49
CA PRO A 708 14.10 17.68 20.40
C PRO A 708 12.62 17.50 20.71
N GLY A 709 11.81 17.06 19.75
CA GLY A 709 10.39 16.77 20.00
C GLY A 709 10.18 15.62 21.00
N MET A 710 11.01 14.58 20.93
CA MET A 710 10.98 13.47 21.90
C MET A 710 11.50 13.94 23.28
N ALA A 711 12.54 14.76 23.31
CA ALA A 711 13.03 15.35 24.55
C ALA A 711 11.93 16.13 25.27
N LYS A 712 11.23 17.03 24.57
CA LYS A 712 10.10 17.79 25.10
C LYS A 712 8.97 16.89 25.61
N ALA A 713 8.63 15.81 24.88
CA ALA A 713 7.61 14.85 25.31
C ALA A 713 8.00 14.11 26.59
N LEU A 714 9.27 13.72 26.72
CA LEU A 714 9.79 13.05 27.91
C LEU A 714 9.86 13.99 29.14
N GLU A 715 10.15 15.26 28.91
CA GLU A 715 10.16 16.29 29.97
C GLU A 715 8.72 16.58 30.46
N ALA A 716 7.76 16.66 29.55
CA ALA A 716 6.34 16.77 29.90
C ALA A 716 5.86 15.58 30.75
N ARG A 717 6.31 14.36 30.43
CA ARG A 717 6.03 13.17 31.25
C ARG A 717 6.70 13.23 32.63
N ALA A 718 7.92 13.80 32.71
CA ALA A 718 8.60 13.97 33.99
C ALA A 718 7.91 14.98 34.90
N ALA A 719 7.17 15.95 34.33
CA ALA A 719 6.39 16.93 35.05
C ALA A 719 4.99 16.44 35.46
N SER A 720 4.51 15.34 34.85
CA SER A 720 3.18 14.79 35.12
C SER A 720 3.24 13.72 36.22
N PRO A 721 2.24 13.64 37.12
CA PRO A 721 2.18 12.56 38.11
C PRO A 721 2.10 11.18 37.42
N ALA A 722 2.63 10.16 38.07
CA ALA A 722 2.50 8.79 37.61
C ALA A 722 0.99 8.44 37.48
N PRO A 723 0.56 7.79 36.37
CA PRO A 723 -0.81 7.32 36.26
C PRO A 723 -1.11 6.36 37.42
N HIS A 724 -2.28 6.52 38.03
CA HIS A 724 -2.73 5.57 39.07
C HIS A 724 -2.79 4.17 38.46
N PRO A 725 -2.28 3.12 39.15
CA PRO A 725 -2.45 1.75 38.69
C PRO A 725 -3.94 1.43 38.63
N SER A 726 -4.44 1.12 37.42
CA SER A 726 -5.80 0.63 37.15
C SER A 726 -5.89 -0.85 37.44
#